data_3dfb854dfe6d33f8222ff5fb30178e49
#
_entry.id   3dfb854dfe6d33f8222ff5fb30178e49
#
_cell.length_a   1.000
_cell.length_b   1.000
_cell.length_c   1.000
_cell.angle_alpha   90.00
_cell.angle_beta   90.00
_cell.angle_gamma   90.00
#
_symmetry.space_group_name_H-M   'P 1'
#
loop_
_entity.id
_entity.type
_entity.pdbx_description
1 polymer ?
#
loop_
_entity_poly.entity_id
_entity_poly.type
_entity_poly.pdbx_seq_one_letter_code
_entity_poly.pdbx_strand_id
1 'polypeptide(L)'
;MLRKYRLMLCISICCTVVNVVHSQSSWVEWKEVVTDDETISEWQEKYQELTEISEHPFNINTITKEQLEQLPFLSDRLIENILYYLYKYGPMVSKNELLGIEGMDYQTRRFLNDFIYIGPSQKETRKFSLKRMLKYNQQDLLIRVDIPFNEKAGYADYSEETLKKSPNKKYLGSPYYQNLRYRFQYKKQVYWGLVAEKDAGEPFFTGPNKKGYDFYSVYLYLQDIGRLKKLAVGNYRAAFGYGLVMNMGFSMGKAYSSASINRFGNGISKFTSTDEFNYLRGVAATYRLTDRWDISLFHSFRTMDARVDNRFIKTLKTDGYHRLNSDIEKKNTINNQLVGSNLNYNGKYVEYGFIAVYNCFNKVLNPDLRPYNKFYPRGRSFFNGGVYGKWFLKKFTLAGEIASDKKGKMAVVQSLSYSPDMKTNIVLINRYYDKKYQSLYANGFGENSRTQNELGSYIGLETSFLKSFKLMGYLDFFYFPWLRYRVDKRNTMGLDGMLQVGYSPSYSLQMFIKYGYKNKAQNYTLPSKTKLVLPSIRHRLHYQLNYAFNEQTMLKTFAEGIFTSHWKQDKSIGYQVGLTAKWGREGFPLKGSITGVWFDTDNYDSRIYLYEPGVLYAFSMYSYYGKGSRLALNVNYKLTRWMILQAKWGWTHYLNRDKIGSGREEILGRDKSDLQLQLKIKW
;
A
#
# COMPACT_ATOMS: atom_id res chain seq x y z
N MET A 1 30.24 -43.21 29.49
CA MET A 1 30.55 -42.15 28.49
C MET A 1 29.43 -41.86 27.50
N LEU A 2 28.61 -42.77 27.09
CA LEU A 2 27.52 -42.55 26.08
C LEU A 2 26.34 -41.67 26.55
N ARG A 3 26.10 -41.49 27.85
CA ARG A 3 25.01 -40.62 28.35
C ARG A 3 25.34 -39.11 28.34
N LYS A 4 26.64 -38.74 28.44
CA LYS A 4 27.07 -37.32 28.35
C LYS A 4 27.02 -36.78 26.93
N TYR A 5 27.24 -37.57 25.90
CA TYR A 5 27.16 -37.14 24.51
C TYR A 5 25.71 -36.98 24.01
N ARG A 6 24.75 -37.75 24.55
CA ARG A 6 23.33 -37.53 24.24
C ARG A 6 22.79 -36.24 24.83
N LEU A 7 23.26 -35.82 26.00
CA LEU A 7 22.86 -34.57 26.61
C LEU A 7 23.48 -33.35 25.88
N MET A 8 24.72 -33.44 25.43
CA MET A 8 25.38 -32.43 24.61
C MET A 8 24.74 -32.32 23.22
N LEU A 9 24.35 -33.44 22.60
CA LEU A 9 23.67 -33.45 21.32
C LEU A 9 22.26 -32.86 21.42
N CYS A 10 21.51 -33.08 22.49
CA CYS A 10 20.22 -32.46 22.76
C CYS A 10 20.34 -30.97 23.08
N ILE A 11 21.39 -30.51 23.75
CA ILE A 11 21.65 -29.10 24.00
C ILE A 11 22.09 -28.38 22.72
N SER A 12 22.88 -29.05 21.85
CA SER A 12 23.30 -28.52 20.55
C SER A 12 22.14 -28.41 19.55
N ILE A 13 21.17 -29.34 19.60
CA ILE A 13 19.96 -29.29 18.74
C ILE A 13 18.93 -28.29 19.27
N CYS A 14 18.90 -27.99 20.58
CA CYS A 14 18.06 -26.94 21.15
C CYS A 14 18.58 -25.53 20.87
N CYS A 15 19.86 -25.35 20.53
CA CYS A 15 20.44 -24.02 20.25
C CYS A 15 20.30 -23.55 18.79
N THR A 16 19.75 -24.38 17.87
CA THR A 16 19.64 -24.02 16.44
C THR A 16 18.25 -23.60 15.99
N VAL A 17 17.28 -23.45 16.90
CA VAL A 17 16.05 -22.71 16.59
C VAL A 17 16.26 -21.27 17.01
N VAL A 18 17.07 -20.54 16.27
CA VAL A 18 17.12 -19.08 16.34
C VAL A 18 15.75 -18.56 15.90
N ASN A 19 14.89 -18.34 16.88
CA ASN A 19 13.66 -17.59 16.68
C ASN A 19 14.07 -16.19 16.24
N VAL A 20 13.90 -15.88 14.96
CA VAL A 20 13.97 -14.51 14.42
C VAL A 20 12.88 -13.70 15.12
N VAL A 21 13.26 -13.08 16.22
CA VAL A 21 12.39 -12.11 16.90
C VAL A 21 12.44 -10.84 16.07
N HIS A 22 11.41 -10.58 15.29
CA HIS A 22 11.30 -9.39 14.48
C HIS A 22 11.31 -8.15 15.39
N SER A 23 12.39 -7.36 15.30
CA SER A 23 12.32 -5.93 15.62
C SER A 23 11.30 -5.27 14.69
N GLN A 24 10.89 -4.03 14.95
CA GLN A 24 10.17 -3.29 13.90
C GLN A 24 10.93 -3.40 12.59
N SER A 25 10.25 -3.91 11.56
CA SER A 25 10.88 -4.33 10.32
C SER A 25 11.63 -3.16 9.67
N SER A 26 12.87 -3.37 9.26
CA SER A 26 13.73 -2.34 8.69
C SER A 26 13.19 -1.80 7.37
N TRP A 27 12.43 -2.59 6.62
CA TRP A 27 11.81 -2.21 5.35
C TRP A 27 10.81 -1.05 5.49
N VAL A 28 10.28 -0.81 6.68
CA VAL A 28 9.37 0.31 6.94
C VAL A 28 10.06 1.66 6.67
N GLU A 29 11.37 1.73 6.81
CA GLU A 29 12.17 2.91 6.49
C GLU A 29 12.23 3.21 4.99
N TRP A 30 12.19 2.17 4.15
CA TRP A 30 12.10 2.33 2.69
C TRP A 30 10.88 3.16 2.28
N LYS A 31 9.75 2.95 2.95
CA LYS A 31 8.53 3.68 2.72
C LYS A 31 8.68 5.19 2.98
N GLU A 32 9.38 5.59 4.03
CA GLU A 32 9.63 7.01 4.34
C GLU A 32 10.38 7.72 3.18
N VAL A 33 11.19 6.95 2.47
CA VAL A 33 11.93 7.41 1.28
C VAL A 33 11.01 7.67 0.09
N VAL A 34 9.96 6.86 -0.09
CA VAL A 34 9.16 6.80 -1.32
C VAL A 34 7.77 7.40 -1.20
N THR A 35 7.24 7.64 0.01
CA THR A 35 5.86 8.09 0.19
C THR A 35 5.68 9.53 -0.28
N ASP A 36 4.66 9.76 -1.11
CA ASP A 36 4.12 11.06 -1.44
C ASP A 36 2.75 11.22 -0.75
N ASP A 37 2.39 12.46 -0.41
CA ASP A 37 1.18 12.77 0.37
C ASP A 37 -0.13 12.40 -0.35
N GLU A 38 -0.10 12.34 -1.68
CA GLU A 38 -1.29 12.05 -2.50
C GLU A 38 -1.64 10.56 -2.54
N THR A 39 -0.74 9.67 -2.11
CA THR A 39 -0.87 8.21 -2.21
C THR A 39 -1.03 7.49 -0.86
N ILE A 40 -1.39 8.21 0.20
CA ILE A 40 -1.41 7.66 1.57
C ILE A 40 -2.35 6.44 1.71
N SER A 41 -3.55 6.50 1.10
CA SER A 41 -4.51 5.39 1.17
C SER A 41 -4.00 4.13 0.47
N GLU A 42 -3.32 4.29 -0.66
CA GLU A 42 -2.71 3.21 -1.43
C GLU A 42 -1.56 2.55 -0.64
N TRP A 43 -0.80 3.36 0.12
CA TRP A 43 0.25 2.88 1.00
C TRP A 43 -0.26 2.02 2.16
N GLN A 44 -1.44 2.29 2.68
CA GLN A 44 -2.04 1.47 3.73
C GLN A 44 -2.21 0.02 3.27
N GLU A 45 -2.68 -0.19 2.06
CA GLU A 45 -2.84 -1.52 1.48
C GLU A 45 -1.50 -2.22 1.26
N LYS A 46 -0.53 -1.52 0.64
CA LYS A 46 0.81 -2.08 0.39
C LYS A 46 1.55 -2.40 1.68
N TYR A 47 1.37 -1.56 2.69
CA TYR A 47 1.91 -1.82 4.03
C TYR A 47 1.36 -3.12 4.63
N GLN A 48 0.07 -3.37 4.49
CA GLN A 48 -0.54 -4.61 4.98
C GLN A 48 -0.01 -5.83 4.22
N GLU A 49 0.15 -5.74 2.90
CA GLU A 49 0.72 -6.81 2.07
C GLU A 49 2.18 -7.11 2.45
N LEU A 50 3.02 -6.09 2.55
CA LEU A 50 4.42 -6.25 2.95
C LEU A 50 4.56 -6.74 4.39
N THR A 51 3.71 -6.28 5.31
CA THR A 51 3.66 -6.79 6.68
C THR A 51 3.34 -8.30 6.68
N GLU A 52 2.39 -8.73 5.87
CA GLU A 52 2.06 -10.15 5.71
C GLU A 52 3.26 -10.98 5.25
N ILE A 53 4.01 -10.49 4.23
CA ILE A 53 5.20 -11.19 3.73
C ILE A 53 6.32 -11.20 4.78
N SER A 54 6.54 -10.09 5.50
CA SER A 54 7.59 -10.00 6.52
C SER A 54 7.31 -10.89 7.73
N GLU A 55 6.05 -11.11 8.08
CA GLU A 55 5.64 -12.04 9.13
C GLU A 55 5.79 -13.52 8.72
N HIS A 56 5.87 -13.79 7.39
CA HIS A 56 6.04 -15.11 6.79
C HIS A 56 7.05 -15.06 5.66
N PRO A 57 8.33 -14.83 6.00
CA PRO A 57 9.40 -14.60 5.04
C PRO A 57 9.58 -15.79 4.08
N PHE A 58 10.11 -15.51 2.91
CA PHE A 58 10.40 -16.50 1.89
C PHE A 58 11.71 -17.26 2.19
N ASN A 59 11.76 -18.54 1.88
CA ASN A 59 13.03 -19.26 1.84
C ASN A 59 13.83 -18.83 0.61
N ILE A 60 14.98 -18.17 0.81
CA ILE A 60 15.81 -17.67 -0.29
C ILE A 60 16.24 -18.78 -1.26
N ASN A 61 16.52 -19.98 -0.74
CA ASN A 61 17.00 -21.11 -1.53
C ASN A 61 15.94 -21.77 -2.42
N THR A 62 14.66 -21.41 -2.26
CA THR A 62 13.53 -21.89 -3.07
C THR A 62 12.65 -20.75 -3.57
N ILE A 63 13.15 -19.51 -3.49
CA ILE A 63 12.40 -18.33 -3.88
C ILE A 63 12.19 -18.29 -5.39
N THR A 64 11.05 -17.79 -5.83
CA THR A 64 10.75 -17.63 -7.25
C THR A 64 10.86 -16.17 -7.67
N LYS A 65 10.96 -15.92 -8.98
CA LYS A 65 10.96 -14.58 -9.55
C LYS A 65 9.71 -13.79 -9.09
N GLU A 66 8.54 -14.40 -9.19
CA GLU A 66 7.25 -13.78 -8.81
C GLU A 66 7.18 -13.42 -7.32
N GLN A 67 7.88 -14.16 -6.46
CA GLN A 67 7.98 -13.83 -5.03
C GLN A 67 8.89 -12.64 -4.77
N LEU A 68 10.03 -12.56 -5.46
CA LEU A 68 10.93 -11.40 -5.37
C LEU A 68 10.29 -10.15 -5.96
N GLU A 69 9.51 -10.26 -7.02
CA GLU A 69 8.77 -9.15 -7.64
C GLU A 69 7.71 -8.53 -6.72
N GLN A 70 7.24 -9.25 -5.71
CA GLN A 70 6.35 -8.69 -4.68
C GLN A 70 7.06 -7.69 -3.78
N LEU A 71 8.41 -7.74 -3.72
CA LEU A 71 9.24 -6.85 -2.92
C LEU A 71 9.61 -5.61 -3.75
N PRO A 72 9.02 -4.47 -3.45
CA PRO A 72 9.09 -3.32 -4.31
C PRO A 72 10.45 -2.65 -4.38
N PHE A 73 11.28 -2.78 -3.37
CA PHE A 73 12.63 -2.20 -3.31
C PHE A 73 13.69 -2.97 -4.09
N LEU A 74 13.37 -4.14 -4.66
CA LEU A 74 14.27 -4.89 -5.53
C LEU A 74 14.09 -4.41 -6.97
N SER A 75 15.15 -4.21 -7.72
CA SER A 75 15.09 -4.02 -9.17
C SER A 75 14.93 -5.36 -9.88
N ASP A 76 14.35 -5.36 -11.09
CA ASP A 76 14.21 -6.59 -11.89
C ASP A 76 15.57 -7.25 -12.13
N ARG A 77 16.60 -6.43 -12.31
CA ARG A 77 17.97 -6.88 -12.52
C ARG A 77 18.59 -7.50 -11.26
N LEU A 78 18.36 -6.91 -10.11
CA LEU A 78 18.81 -7.48 -8.83
C LEU A 78 18.10 -8.81 -8.54
N ILE A 79 16.82 -8.93 -8.91
CA ILE A 79 16.08 -10.20 -8.84
C ILE A 79 16.74 -11.26 -9.70
N GLU A 80 17.09 -10.93 -10.94
CA GLU A 80 17.80 -11.86 -11.83
C GLU A 80 19.17 -12.23 -11.30
N ASN A 81 19.92 -11.29 -10.71
CA ASN A 81 21.21 -11.58 -10.09
C ASN A 81 21.09 -12.48 -8.87
N ILE A 82 20.06 -12.32 -8.03
CA ILE A 82 19.79 -13.23 -6.91
C ILE A 82 19.52 -14.66 -7.43
N LEU A 83 18.66 -14.78 -8.44
CA LEU A 83 18.34 -16.08 -9.04
C LEU A 83 19.54 -16.70 -9.75
N TYR A 84 20.35 -15.89 -10.44
CA TYR A 84 21.59 -16.34 -11.08
C TYR A 84 22.63 -16.80 -10.05
N TYR A 85 22.75 -16.08 -8.93
CA TYR A 85 23.63 -16.50 -7.83
C TYR A 85 23.25 -17.91 -7.32
N LEU A 86 21.96 -18.12 -7.04
CA LEU A 86 21.45 -19.41 -6.58
C LEU A 86 21.65 -20.53 -7.62
N TYR A 87 21.52 -20.20 -8.91
CA TYR A 87 21.78 -21.15 -10.00
C TYR A 87 23.27 -21.52 -10.11
N LYS A 88 24.15 -20.52 -10.04
CA LYS A 88 25.59 -20.69 -10.29
C LYS A 88 26.34 -21.26 -9.10
N TYR A 89 26.06 -20.76 -7.89
CA TYR A 89 26.81 -21.10 -6.68
C TYR A 89 26.08 -22.07 -5.74
N GLY A 90 24.82 -22.37 -6.03
CA GLY A 90 24.00 -23.24 -5.21
C GLY A 90 23.30 -22.50 -4.06
N PRO A 91 22.77 -23.28 -3.07
CA PRO A 91 22.01 -22.70 -1.98
C PRO A 91 22.87 -21.87 -1.05
N MET A 92 22.35 -20.70 -0.63
CA MET A 92 22.98 -19.88 0.38
C MET A 92 22.94 -20.54 1.75
N VAL A 93 24.03 -20.41 2.50
CA VAL A 93 24.18 -20.87 3.89
C VAL A 93 24.07 -19.70 4.86
N SER A 94 24.44 -18.47 4.41
CA SER A 94 24.41 -17.26 5.23
C SER A 94 23.76 -16.08 4.49
N LYS A 95 22.99 -15.25 5.19
CA LYS A 95 22.48 -13.99 4.65
C LYS A 95 23.59 -12.99 4.27
N ASN A 96 24.83 -13.22 4.73
CA ASN A 96 25.97 -12.38 4.36
C ASN A 96 26.38 -12.55 2.91
N GLU A 97 26.08 -13.69 2.30
CA GLU A 97 26.35 -13.97 0.89
C GLU A 97 25.62 -13.02 -0.06
N LEU A 98 24.49 -12.43 0.40
CA LEU A 98 23.77 -11.42 -0.36
C LEU A 98 24.64 -10.21 -0.75
N LEU A 99 25.66 -9.86 0.07
CA LEU A 99 26.57 -8.77 -0.23
C LEU A 99 27.52 -9.08 -1.40
N GLY A 100 27.70 -10.34 -1.73
CA GLY A 100 28.47 -10.79 -2.91
C GLY A 100 27.68 -10.70 -4.22
N ILE A 101 26.38 -10.40 -4.16
CA ILE A 101 25.53 -10.28 -5.34
C ILE A 101 25.72 -8.90 -5.95
N GLU A 102 26.02 -8.83 -7.23
CA GLU A 102 26.19 -7.60 -7.94
C GLU A 102 24.91 -6.75 -7.93
N GLY A 103 25.01 -5.48 -7.54
CA GLY A 103 23.89 -4.55 -7.37
C GLY A 103 23.23 -4.58 -5.98
N MET A 104 23.69 -5.43 -5.05
CA MET A 104 23.21 -5.44 -3.67
C MET A 104 23.94 -4.39 -2.85
N ASP A 105 23.21 -3.38 -2.37
CA ASP A 105 23.72 -2.40 -1.41
C ASP A 105 23.31 -2.76 0.04
N TYR A 106 23.93 -2.08 1.02
CA TYR A 106 23.64 -2.33 2.45
C TYR A 106 22.19 -2.06 2.82
N GLN A 107 21.56 -1.04 2.24
CA GLN A 107 20.19 -0.67 2.52
C GLN A 107 19.20 -1.69 1.97
N THR A 108 19.36 -2.08 0.72
CA THR A 108 18.53 -3.10 0.06
C THR A 108 18.64 -4.46 0.77
N ARG A 109 19.87 -4.87 1.14
CA ARG A 109 20.11 -6.08 1.93
C ARG A 109 19.37 -6.04 3.27
N ARG A 110 19.46 -4.90 3.98
CA ARG A 110 18.81 -4.72 5.27
C ARG A 110 17.31 -4.89 5.15
N PHE A 111 16.70 -4.30 4.12
CA PHE A 111 15.26 -4.48 3.85
C PHE A 111 14.93 -5.93 3.49
N LEU A 112 15.71 -6.55 2.60
CA LEU A 112 15.47 -7.91 2.15
C LEU A 112 15.55 -8.92 3.31
N ASN A 113 16.39 -8.69 4.30
CA ASN A 113 16.56 -9.56 5.47
C ASN A 113 15.25 -9.78 6.25
N ASP A 114 14.32 -8.83 6.23
CA ASP A 114 13.01 -8.97 6.88
C ASP A 114 12.05 -9.89 6.11
N PHE A 115 12.32 -10.15 4.83
CA PHE A 115 11.44 -10.90 3.93
C PHE A 115 11.95 -12.29 3.57
N ILE A 116 13.16 -12.64 4.02
CA ILE A 116 13.77 -13.92 3.70
C ILE A 116 14.34 -14.62 4.92
N TYR A 117 14.36 -15.95 4.82
CA TYR A 117 15.14 -16.82 5.72
C TYR A 117 15.92 -17.85 4.90
N ILE A 118 16.94 -18.46 5.53
CA ILE A 118 17.72 -19.54 4.92
C ILE A 118 17.11 -20.85 5.34
N GLY A 119 16.65 -21.62 4.39
CA GLY A 119 16.07 -22.94 4.59
C GLY A 119 16.62 -23.96 3.59
N PRO A 120 16.15 -25.20 3.63
CA PRO A 120 16.58 -26.25 2.70
C PRO A 120 16.36 -25.85 1.24
N SER A 121 17.28 -26.26 0.35
CA SER A 121 17.21 -25.99 -1.09
C SER A 121 16.22 -26.90 -1.83
N GLN A 122 15.91 -28.06 -1.27
CA GLN A 122 14.97 -28.98 -1.92
C GLN A 122 13.54 -28.50 -1.77
N LYS A 123 12.86 -28.29 -2.90
CA LYS A 123 11.41 -28.21 -2.91
C LYS A 123 10.88 -29.57 -2.43
N GLU A 124 10.16 -29.58 -1.32
CA GLU A 124 9.48 -30.80 -0.90
C GLU A 124 8.48 -31.22 -1.98
N THR A 125 8.82 -32.21 -2.76
CA THR A 125 7.99 -32.81 -3.83
C THR A 125 6.86 -33.68 -3.30
N ARG A 126 6.66 -33.73 -1.97
CA ARG A 126 5.66 -34.59 -1.34
C ARG A 126 4.25 -34.15 -1.76
N LYS A 127 3.49 -35.12 -2.28
CA LYS A 127 2.08 -34.95 -2.68
C LYS A 127 1.26 -34.27 -1.58
N PHE A 128 0.32 -33.42 -1.96
CA PHE A 128 -0.64 -32.82 -1.06
C PHE A 128 -1.38 -33.87 -0.25
N SER A 129 -1.51 -33.66 1.06
CA SER A 129 -2.22 -34.56 1.97
C SER A 129 -2.98 -33.77 3.02
N LEU A 130 -4.28 -33.93 3.08
CA LEU A 130 -5.17 -33.29 4.07
C LEU A 130 -4.74 -33.58 5.50
N LYS A 131 -4.38 -34.86 5.81
CA LYS A 131 -3.91 -35.28 7.14
C LYS A 131 -2.65 -34.52 7.58
N ARG A 132 -1.71 -34.29 6.65
CA ARG A 132 -0.50 -33.49 6.91
C ARG A 132 -0.81 -32.01 7.04
N MET A 133 -1.72 -31.48 6.24
CA MET A 133 -2.16 -30.11 6.32
C MET A 133 -2.76 -29.79 7.71
N LEU A 134 -3.59 -30.66 8.24
CA LEU A 134 -4.16 -30.49 9.57
C LEU A 134 -3.14 -30.65 10.71
N LYS A 135 -2.04 -31.42 10.49
CA LYS A 135 -1.02 -31.66 11.52
C LYS A 135 0.11 -30.63 11.53
N TYR A 136 0.50 -30.09 10.36
CA TYR A 136 1.70 -29.25 10.17
C TYR A 136 1.35 -27.92 9.54
N ASN A 137 0.32 -27.25 10.06
CA ASN A 137 -0.09 -25.91 9.64
C ASN A 137 0.48 -24.86 10.59
N GLN A 138 0.36 -23.59 10.17
CA GLN A 138 0.64 -22.42 10.96
C GLN A 138 -0.67 -21.61 11.06
N GLN A 139 -1.00 -21.19 12.24
CA GLN A 139 -2.18 -20.39 12.48
C GLN A 139 -1.81 -19.14 13.28
N ASP A 140 -2.43 -18.02 12.91
CA ASP A 140 -2.29 -16.75 13.63
C ASP A 140 -3.67 -16.17 13.89
N LEU A 141 -3.88 -15.70 15.10
CA LEU A 141 -4.99 -14.86 15.48
C LEU A 141 -4.46 -13.51 15.94
N LEU A 142 -5.01 -12.43 15.38
CA LEU A 142 -4.69 -11.07 15.75
C LEU A 142 -5.97 -10.35 16.12
N ILE A 143 -5.96 -9.70 17.28
CA ILE A 143 -7.03 -8.86 17.80
C ILE A 143 -6.47 -7.49 18.07
N ARG A 144 -7.08 -6.44 17.52
CA ARG A 144 -6.68 -5.04 17.73
C ARG A 144 -7.86 -4.20 18.16
N VAL A 145 -7.60 -3.28 19.09
CA VAL A 145 -8.52 -2.23 19.51
C VAL A 145 -7.79 -0.89 19.55
N ASP A 146 -8.38 0.14 18.93
CA ASP A 146 -7.89 1.52 19.04
C ASP A 146 -8.85 2.33 19.91
N ILE A 147 -8.29 3.02 20.90
CA ILE A 147 -9.02 3.72 21.96
C ILE A 147 -8.62 5.21 21.90
N PRO A 148 -9.51 6.12 21.45
CA PRO A 148 -9.29 7.54 21.61
C PRO A 148 -9.56 7.96 23.06
N PHE A 149 -8.70 8.79 23.64
CA PHE A 149 -8.92 9.33 24.99
C PHE A 149 -9.70 10.64 25.01
N ASN A 150 -9.73 11.34 23.88
CA ASN A 150 -10.48 12.60 23.77
C ASN A 150 -11.82 12.36 23.10
N GLU A 151 -12.87 12.89 23.69
CA GLU A 151 -14.20 12.85 23.13
C GLU A 151 -14.29 13.75 21.89
N LYS A 152 -14.85 13.20 20.82
CA LYS A 152 -15.15 13.95 19.60
C LYS A 152 -16.61 14.37 19.60
N ALA A 153 -16.92 15.51 18.99
CA ALA A 153 -18.29 16.06 18.90
C ALA A 153 -19.33 15.05 18.38
N GLY A 154 -18.94 14.11 17.51
CA GLY A 154 -19.82 13.06 17.02
C GLY A 154 -20.27 12.03 18.06
N TYR A 155 -19.64 11.98 19.24
CA TYR A 155 -20.01 11.06 20.34
C TYR A 155 -20.71 11.78 21.50
N ALA A 156 -20.70 13.11 21.51
CA ALA A 156 -21.30 13.92 22.57
C ALA A 156 -22.81 13.61 22.72
N ASP A 157 -23.31 13.84 23.91
CA ASP A 157 -24.73 13.70 24.19
C ASP A 157 -25.49 14.91 23.67
N TYR A 158 -26.46 14.68 22.81
CA TYR A 158 -27.36 15.67 22.23
C TYR A 158 -28.79 15.42 22.70
N SER A 159 -29.57 16.50 22.87
CA SER A 159 -30.98 16.38 23.17
C SER A 159 -31.76 15.70 22.03
N GLU A 160 -32.84 15.00 22.35
CA GLU A 160 -33.69 14.36 21.33
C GLU A 160 -34.19 15.34 20.27
N GLU A 161 -34.53 16.57 20.65
CA GLU A 161 -34.95 17.61 19.71
C GLU A 161 -33.84 17.93 18.70
N THR A 162 -32.59 18.02 19.16
CA THR A 162 -31.43 18.24 18.28
C THR A 162 -31.22 17.07 17.32
N LEU A 163 -31.36 15.85 17.79
CA LEU A 163 -31.23 14.65 16.97
C LEU A 163 -32.38 14.49 15.98
N LYS A 164 -33.63 14.89 16.34
CA LYS A 164 -34.76 14.94 15.41
C LYS A 164 -34.54 15.94 14.27
N LYS A 165 -33.97 17.12 14.59
CA LYS A 165 -33.63 18.15 13.58
C LYS A 165 -32.39 17.79 12.72
N SER A 166 -31.45 17.04 13.31
CA SER A 166 -30.16 16.70 12.67
C SER A 166 -29.76 15.25 12.98
N PRO A 167 -30.41 14.25 12.33
CA PRO A 167 -30.23 12.81 12.67
C PRO A 167 -28.80 12.31 12.49
N ASN A 168 -28.02 12.96 11.63
CA ASN A 168 -26.63 12.60 11.34
C ASN A 168 -25.61 13.39 12.18
N LYS A 169 -26.01 14.02 13.30
CA LYS A 169 -25.10 14.78 14.17
C LYS A 169 -24.28 13.86 15.08
N LYS A 170 -24.85 12.76 15.54
CA LYS A 170 -24.23 11.75 16.43
C LYS A 170 -23.91 10.48 15.66
N TYR A 171 -22.79 9.83 16.00
CA TYR A 171 -22.43 8.50 15.49
C TYR A 171 -23.31 7.42 16.13
N LEU A 172 -23.56 6.34 15.37
CA LEU A 172 -24.46 5.24 15.78
C LEU A 172 -23.80 4.27 16.78
N GLY A 173 -22.48 4.20 16.79
CA GLY A 173 -21.71 3.25 17.59
C GLY A 173 -20.63 3.89 18.46
N SER A 174 -19.86 3.04 19.13
CA SER A 174 -18.81 3.41 20.06
C SER A 174 -17.58 4.03 19.35
N PRO A 175 -16.75 4.82 20.05
CA PRO A 175 -15.57 5.45 19.48
C PRO A 175 -14.39 4.49 19.20
N TYR A 176 -14.54 3.22 19.54
CA TYR A 176 -13.48 2.23 19.40
C TYR A 176 -13.43 1.65 18.00
N TYR A 177 -12.23 1.62 17.39
CA TYR A 177 -11.94 0.77 16.24
C TYR A 177 -11.62 -0.64 16.70
N GLN A 178 -12.08 -1.65 15.97
CA GLN A 178 -11.80 -3.05 16.30
C GLN A 178 -11.47 -3.83 15.02
N ASN A 179 -10.43 -4.67 15.09
CA ASN A 179 -10.06 -5.55 14.00
C ASN A 179 -9.70 -6.94 14.53
N LEU A 180 -10.22 -7.95 13.87
CA LEU A 180 -9.91 -9.36 14.13
C LEU A 180 -9.42 -9.97 12.83
N ARG A 181 -8.26 -10.64 12.87
CA ARG A 181 -7.68 -11.37 11.74
C ARG A 181 -7.34 -12.78 12.18
N TYR A 182 -7.88 -13.75 11.47
CA TYR A 182 -7.47 -15.14 11.60
C TYR A 182 -6.86 -15.60 10.29
N ARG A 183 -5.78 -16.35 10.39
CA ARG A 183 -5.10 -16.92 9.24
C ARG A 183 -4.65 -18.34 9.53
N PHE A 184 -4.87 -19.19 8.54
CA PHE A 184 -4.36 -20.55 8.44
C PHE A 184 -3.45 -20.64 7.22
N GLN A 185 -2.29 -21.23 7.38
CA GLN A 185 -1.35 -21.48 6.30
C GLN A 185 -0.77 -22.88 6.39
N TYR A 186 -0.80 -23.59 5.27
CA TYR A 186 -0.08 -24.85 5.13
C TYR A 186 0.94 -24.73 4.00
N LYS A 187 2.25 -24.76 4.37
CA LYS A 187 3.35 -24.50 3.44
C LYS A 187 3.12 -23.20 2.64
N LYS A 188 3.41 -23.23 1.33
CA LYS A 188 3.11 -22.14 0.39
C LYS A 188 1.92 -22.48 -0.51
N GLN A 189 1.17 -23.55 -0.19
CA GLN A 189 0.15 -24.11 -1.08
C GLN A 189 -1.27 -23.74 -0.69
N VAL A 190 -1.56 -23.64 0.61
CA VAL A 190 -2.92 -23.39 1.11
C VAL A 190 -2.92 -22.23 2.09
N TYR A 191 -3.75 -21.27 1.83
CA TYR A 191 -4.01 -20.14 2.71
C TYR A 191 -5.52 -20.02 2.90
N TRP A 192 -5.96 -19.88 4.12
CA TRP A 192 -7.34 -19.55 4.45
C TRP A 192 -7.33 -18.47 5.52
N GLY A 193 -8.27 -17.53 5.45
CA GLY A 193 -8.32 -16.48 6.44
C GLY A 193 -9.66 -15.78 6.53
N LEU A 194 -9.83 -15.15 7.68
CA LEU A 194 -10.95 -14.28 8.02
C LEU A 194 -10.39 -12.94 8.50
N VAL A 195 -10.92 -11.87 7.96
CA VAL A 195 -10.71 -10.51 8.48
C VAL A 195 -12.08 -9.94 8.85
N ALA A 196 -12.20 -9.40 10.05
CA ALA A 196 -13.39 -8.70 10.50
C ALA A 196 -13.00 -7.34 11.06
N GLU A 197 -13.77 -6.30 10.73
CA GLU A 197 -13.48 -4.92 11.08
C GLU A 197 -14.74 -4.17 11.48
N LYS A 198 -14.55 -3.26 12.41
CA LYS A 198 -15.50 -2.25 12.82
C LYS A 198 -14.76 -0.93 12.98
N ASP A 199 -15.15 0.07 12.20
CA ASP A 199 -14.64 1.42 12.35
C ASP A 199 -15.18 2.14 13.60
N ALA A 200 -14.44 3.16 14.05
CA ALA A 200 -14.89 4.02 15.14
C ALA A 200 -16.19 4.74 14.74
N GLY A 201 -17.22 4.62 15.56
CA GLY A 201 -18.53 5.21 15.30
C GLY A 201 -19.56 4.26 14.68
N GLU A 202 -19.15 3.07 14.30
CA GLU A 202 -20.06 2.06 13.76
C GLU A 202 -20.73 1.24 14.88
N PRO A 203 -21.99 0.82 14.68
CA PRO A 203 -22.71 -0.02 15.63
C PRO A 203 -22.16 -1.45 15.65
N PHE A 204 -22.05 -2.04 16.84
CA PHE A 204 -21.57 -3.40 17.06
C PHE A 204 -22.59 -4.17 17.91
N PHE A 205 -23.26 -5.16 17.33
CA PHE A 205 -24.42 -5.88 17.88
C PHE A 205 -25.58 -4.97 18.35
N THR A 206 -25.63 -3.73 17.89
CA THR A 206 -26.60 -2.73 18.31
C THR A 206 -27.23 -2.01 17.10
N GLY A 207 -28.37 -1.35 17.33
CA GLY A 207 -29.02 -0.53 16.32
C GLY A 207 -29.27 -1.26 15.00
N PRO A 208 -28.84 -0.71 13.87
CA PRO A 208 -29.02 -1.30 12.55
C PRO A 208 -28.09 -2.50 12.28
N ASN A 209 -27.01 -2.67 13.05
CA ASN A 209 -26.09 -3.79 12.88
C ASN A 209 -26.23 -4.83 14.00
N LYS A 210 -26.93 -5.95 13.71
CA LYS A 210 -27.08 -7.09 14.62
C LYS A 210 -26.03 -8.18 14.42
N LYS A 211 -25.12 -8.04 13.43
CA LYS A 211 -24.17 -9.09 13.01
C LYS A 211 -22.78 -8.95 13.62
N GLY A 212 -22.54 -7.94 14.45
CA GLY A 212 -21.26 -7.68 15.08
C GLY A 212 -20.39 -6.71 14.25
N TYR A 213 -19.35 -7.21 13.64
CA TYR A 213 -18.48 -6.37 12.79
C TYR A 213 -19.23 -5.84 11.57
N ASP A 214 -18.83 -4.69 11.08
CA ASP A 214 -19.45 -4.08 9.91
C ASP A 214 -18.99 -4.75 8.63
N PHE A 215 -17.72 -5.09 8.56
CA PHE A 215 -17.09 -5.75 7.43
C PHE A 215 -16.56 -7.14 7.78
N TYR A 216 -16.79 -8.10 6.87
CA TYR A 216 -16.23 -9.45 6.93
C TYR A 216 -15.62 -9.83 5.59
N SER A 217 -14.37 -10.24 5.61
CA SER A 217 -13.65 -10.79 4.47
C SER A 217 -13.21 -12.22 4.76
N VAL A 218 -13.60 -13.15 3.90
CA VAL A 218 -13.16 -14.56 3.97
C VAL A 218 -12.52 -14.92 2.65
N TYR A 219 -11.40 -15.61 2.70
CA TYR A 219 -10.71 -16.11 1.51
C TYR A 219 -10.15 -17.50 1.72
N LEU A 220 -10.20 -18.31 0.67
CA LEU A 220 -9.41 -19.52 0.47
C LEU A 220 -8.53 -19.29 -0.76
N TYR A 221 -7.22 -19.50 -0.61
CA TYR A 221 -6.27 -19.33 -1.68
C TYR A 221 -5.35 -20.54 -1.78
N LEU A 222 -5.37 -21.18 -2.94
CA LEU A 222 -4.51 -22.31 -3.25
C LEU A 222 -3.47 -21.88 -4.30
N GLN A 223 -2.25 -22.38 -4.17
CA GLN A 223 -1.14 -22.01 -5.03
C GLN A 223 -0.25 -23.23 -5.34
N ASP A 224 0.21 -23.32 -6.59
CA ASP A 224 1.17 -24.31 -7.10
C ASP A 224 0.77 -25.78 -6.80
N ILE A 225 -0.46 -26.13 -7.14
CA ILE A 225 -0.98 -27.50 -7.07
C ILE A 225 -1.06 -28.10 -8.48
N GLY A 226 0.01 -28.76 -8.90
CA GLY A 226 0.13 -29.31 -10.25
C GLY A 226 0.13 -28.20 -11.32
N ARG A 227 -0.82 -28.26 -12.26
CA ARG A 227 -1.00 -27.21 -13.28
C ARG A 227 -1.83 -26.04 -12.80
N LEU A 228 -2.50 -26.15 -11.66
CA LEU A 228 -3.23 -25.04 -11.04
C LEU A 228 -2.23 -24.13 -10.32
N LYS A 229 -1.89 -23.01 -10.96
CA LYS A 229 -0.98 -22.02 -10.38
C LYS A 229 -1.60 -21.28 -9.22
N LYS A 230 -2.87 -20.86 -9.37
CA LYS A 230 -3.59 -20.09 -8.36
C LYS A 230 -5.08 -20.43 -8.40
N LEU A 231 -5.71 -20.55 -7.24
CA LEU A 231 -7.17 -20.60 -7.08
C LEU A 231 -7.54 -19.73 -5.89
N ALA A 232 -8.44 -18.82 -6.10
CA ALA A 232 -9.00 -17.97 -5.05
C ALA A 232 -10.51 -18.22 -4.96
N VAL A 233 -11.03 -18.41 -3.75
CA VAL A 233 -12.46 -18.52 -3.44
C VAL A 233 -12.78 -17.57 -2.30
N GLY A 234 -13.85 -16.80 -2.42
CA GLY A 234 -14.21 -15.74 -1.49
C GLY A 234 -13.67 -14.39 -1.94
N ASN A 235 -13.00 -13.63 -1.07
CA ASN A 235 -12.46 -12.32 -1.41
C ASN A 235 -11.06 -12.44 -2.02
N TYR A 236 -10.85 -11.79 -3.16
CA TYR A 236 -9.58 -11.80 -3.88
C TYR A 236 -9.34 -10.48 -4.63
N ARG A 237 -8.14 -10.30 -5.17
CA ARG A 237 -7.76 -9.22 -6.08
C ARG A 237 -7.28 -9.75 -7.41
N ALA A 238 -7.37 -8.89 -8.44
CA ALA A 238 -6.84 -9.15 -9.76
C ALA A 238 -6.12 -7.91 -10.29
N ALA A 239 -4.92 -8.10 -10.83
CA ALA A 239 -4.12 -7.05 -11.44
C ALA A 239 -3.30 -7.62 -12.60
N PHE A 240 -3.41 -7.05 -13.80
CA PHE A 240 -2.77 -7.53 -15.01
C PHE A 240 -2.20 -6.37 -15.83
N GLY A 241 -1.10 -6.61 -16.55
CA GLY A 241 -0.44 -5.60 -17.36
C GLY A 241 -0.02 -4.37 -16.54
N TYR A 242 -0.09 -3.21 -17.15
CA TYR A 242 0.11 -1.91 -16.48
C TYR A 242 -1.15 -1.38 -15.78
N GLY A 243 -2.22 -2.18 -15.78
CA GLY A 243 -3.46 -1.84 -15.09
C GLY A 243 -4.39 -0.90 -15.84
N LEU A 244 -4.29 -0.81 -17.16
CA LEU A 244 -5.22 0.02 -17.94
C LEU A 244 -6.62 -0.59 -18.04
N VAL A 245 -6.73 -1.92 -17.90
CA VAL A 245 -8.01 -2.65 -17.88
C VAL A 245 -8.39 -3.02 -16.46
N MET A 246 -7.48 -3.67 -15.71
CA MET A 246 -7.74 -4.24 -14.40
C MET A 246 -6.52 -4.14 -13.50
N ASN A 247 -6.60 -3.33 -12.47
CA ASN A 247 -5.60 -3.27 -11.42
C ASN A 247 -6.25 -2.90 -10.09
N MET A 248 -6.46 -3.90 -9.25
CA MET A 248 -6.89 -3.74 -7.86
C MET A 248 -5.72 -3.87 -6.89
N GLY A 249 -4.50 -3.99 -7.41
CA GLY A 249 -3.29 -3.91 -6.64
C GLY A 249 -2.90 -2.46 -6.33
N PHE A 250 -1.85 -2.33 -5.55
CA PHE A 250 -1.24 -1.04 -5.27
C PHE A 250 -0.61 -0.45 -6.54
N SER A 251 -0.97 0.77 -6.89
CA SER A 251 -0.25 1.57 -7.89
C SER A 251 0.90 2.26 -7.19
N MET A 252 2.11 1.98 -7.63
CA MET A 252 3.28 2.58 -7.03
C MET A 252 3.41 4.02 -7.49
N GLY A 253 3.48 4.95 -6.54
CA GLY A 253 3.65 6.37 -6.84
C GLY A 253 4.93 6.67 -7.63
N LYS A 254 5.02 7.86 -8.18
CA LYS A 254 6.12 8.31 -9.05
C LYS A 254 7.50 8.30 -8.37
N ALA A 255 7.53 8.49 -7.05
CA ALA A 255 8.75 8.45 -6.23
C ALA A 255 9.33 7.04 -6.04
N TYR A 256 8.69 6.05 -6.64
CA TYR A 256 9.13 4.66 -6.58
C TYR A 256 10.42 4.45 -7.39
N SER A 257 11.17 3.42 -7.02
CA SER A 257 12.39 3.08 -7.75
C SER A 257 12.12 2.96 -9.25
N SER A 258 12.83 3.74 -10.05
CA SER A 258 12.74 3.67 -11.52
C SER A 258 13.00 2.26 -12.05
N ALA A 259 13.71 1.44 -11.29
CA ALA A 259 14.05 0.06 -11.64
C ALA A 259 12.87 -0.93 -11.51
N SER A 260 11.82 -0.59 -10.77
CA SER A 260 10.66 -1.47 -10.53
C SER A 260 9.33 -0.92 -11.05
N ILE A 261 9.33 0.29 -11.59
CA ILE A 261 8.12 0.95 -12.12
C ILE A 261 7.51 0.23 -13.33
N ASN A 262 8.29 -0.63 -14.00
CA ASN A 262 7.88 -1.38 -15.19
C ASN A 262 7.26 -2.76 -14.88
N ARG A 263 6.90 -3.04 -13.64
CA ARG A 263 6.31 -4.33 -13.30
C ARG A 263 4.86 -4.40 -13.72
N PHE A 264 4.51 -5.55 -14.26
CA PHE A 264 3.12 -5.91 -14.49
C PHE A 264 2.42 -6.32 -13.19
N GLY A 265 1.11 -6.25 -13.19
CA GLY A 265 0.31 -6.71 -12.06
C GLY A 265 0.51 -8.21 -11.78
N ASN A 266 0.46 -8.61 -10.51
CA ASN A 266 0.76 -9.97 -10.04
C ASN A 266 -0.33 -11.02 -10.33
N GLY A 267 -1.29 -10.74 -11.22
CA GLY A 267 -2.40 -11.62 -11.52
C GLY A 267 -3.41 -11.72 -10.37
N ILE A 268 -3.91 -12.94 -10.12
CA ILE A 268 -4.85 -13.20 -9.03
C ILE A 268 -4.09 -13.32 -7.71
N SER A 269 -4.57 -12.65 -6.66
CA SER A 269 -3.99 -12.67 -5.32
C SER A 269 -5.06 -12.74 -4.24
N LYS A 270 -4.69 -13.25 -3.05
CA LYS A 270 -5.56 -13.26 -1.88
C LYS A 270 -5.85 -11.85 -1.39
N PHE A 271 -7.03 -11.63 -0.82
CA PHE A 271 -7.40 -10.38 -0.21
C PHE A 271 -7.33 -10.47 1.32
N THR A 272 -6.36 -9.79 1.91
CA THR A 272 -6.11 -9.79 3.36
C THR A 272 -6.32 -8.43 4.00
N SER A 273 -6.83 -7.45 3.24
CA SER A 273 -7.05 -6.07 3.66
C SER A 273 -8.40 -5.89 4.35
N THR A 274 -8.54 -4.75 5.04
CA THR A 274 -9.80 -4.22 5.57
C THR A 274 -10.47 -3.23 4.61
N ASP A 275 -9.95 -3.05 3.41
CA ASP A 275 -10.58 -2.19 2.39
C ASP A 275 -11.92 -2.78 1.94
N GLU A 276 -13.00 -2.05 2.16
CA GLU A 276 -14.36 -2.48 1.86
C GLU A 276 -14.77 -2.28 0.40
N PHE A 277 -13.93 -1.63 -0.39
CA PHE A 277 -14.24 -1.32 -1.79
C PHE A 277 -13.35 -2.06 -2.80
N ASN A 278 -12.02 -2.11 -2.59
CA ASN A 278 -11.07 -2.62 -3.58
C ASN A 278 -10.84 -4.13 -3.49
N TYR A 279 -11.90 -4.93 -3.63
CA TYR A 279 -11.81 -6.39 -3.71
C TYR A 279 -12.84 -6.95 -4.69
N LEU A 280 -12.63 -8.20 -5.10
CA LEU A 280 -13.61 -9.03 -5.81
C LEU A 280 -14.07 -10.15 -4.87
N ARG A 281 -15.31 -10.63 -5.04
CA ARG A 281 -15.88 -11.73 -4.25
C ARG A 281 -16.48 -12.78 -5.17
N GLY A 282 -15.93 -13.98 -5.14
CA GLY A 282 -16.35 -15.08 -5.99
C GLY A 282 -15.26 -16.13 -6.18
N VAL A 283 -14.96 -16.48 -7.40
CA VAL A 283 -13.98 -17.51 -7.75
C VAL A 283 -13.05 -17.00 -8.83
N ALA A 284 -11.77 -17.27 -8.69
CA ALA A 284 -10.77 -16.97 -9.70
C ALA A 284 -9.69 -18.06 -9.75
N ALA A 285 -9.26 -18.43 -10.94
CA ALA A 285 -8.23 -19.44 -11.14
C ALA A 285 -7.23 -19.04 -12.21
N THR A 286 -5.96 -19.39 -12.01
CA THR A 286 -4.90 -19.36 -13.02
C THR A 286 -4.42 -20.77 -13.26
N TYR A 287 -4.54 -21.23 -14.49
CA TYR A 287 -4.16 -22.56 -14.93
C TYR A 287 -3.03 -22.52 -15.95
N ARG A 288 -2.02 -23.33 -15.78
CA ARG A 288 -0.89 -23.50 -16.69
C ARG A 288 -1.28 -24.41 -17.85
N LEU A 289 -1.51 -23.82 -19.02
CA LEU A 289 -1.84 -24.56 -20.24
C LEU A 289 -0.60 -25.33 -20.76
N THR A 290 0.51 -24.61 -20.85
CA THR A 290 1.83 -25.13 -21.21
C THR A 290 2.89 -24.49 -20.31
N ASP A 291 4.17 -24.85 -20.46
CA ASP A 291 5.25 -24.24 -19.67
C ASP A 291 5.39 -22.71 -19.88
N ARG A 292 4.82 -22.18 -20.96
CA ARG A 292 4.90 -20.77 -21.33
C ARG A 292 3.56 -20.04 -21.31
N TRP A 293 2.44 -20.76 -21.35
CA TRP A 293 1.12 -20.17 -21.42
C TRP A 293 0.32 -20.41 -20.14
N ASP A 294 -0.16 -19.32 -19.56
CA ASP A 294 -1.07 -19.34 -18.44
C ASP A 294 -2.40 -18.69 -18.81
N ILE A 295 -3.51 -19.26 -18.40
CA ILE A 295 -4.83 -18.66 -18.50
C ILE A 295 -5.38 -18.36 -17.13
N SER A 296 -5.89 -17.15 -16.94
CA SER A 296 -6.60 -16.75 -15.73
C SER A 296 -8.04 -16.46 -16.06
N LEU A 297 -8.97 -17.04 -15.30
CA LEU A 297 -10.40 -16.76 -15.38
C LEU A 297 -10.88 -16.31 -14.02
N PHE A 298 -11.73 -15.30 -13.97
CA PHE A 298 -12.23 -14.77 -12.70
C PHE A 298 -13.67 -14.28 -12.83
N HIS A 299 -14.44 -14.56 -11.80
CA HIS A 299 -15.82 -14.13 -11.64
C HIS A 299 -16.05 -13.54 -10.26
N SER A 300 -16.73 -12.41 -10.20
CA SER A 300 -17.11 -11.76 -8.96
C SER A 300 -18.59 -11.39 -8.98
N PHE A 301 -19.26 -11.69 -7.89
CA PHE A 301 -20.59 -11.18 -7.58
C PHE A 301 -20.61 -10.64 -6.18
N ARG A 302 -20.90 -9.34 -6.02
CA ARG A 302 -20.95 -8.70 -4.72
C ARG A 302 -21.98 -7.58 -4.65
N THR A 303 -22.47 -7.31 -3.45
CA THR A 303 -23.16 -6.07 -3.12
C THR A 303 -22.15 -4.93 -2.92
N MET A 304 -22.55 -3.72 -3.24
CA MET A 304 -21.73 -2.52 -3.06
C MET A 304 -22.59 -1.37 -2.52
N ASP A 305 -21.93 -0.46 -1.86
CA ASP A 305 -22.54 0.73 -1.27
C ASP A 305 -22.66 1.84 -2.31
N ALA A 306 -23.83 2.43 -2.38
CA ALA A 306 -24.08 3.50 -3.32
C ALA A 306 -25.22 4.41 -2.88
N ARG A 307 -25.15 5.68 -3.26
CA ARG A 307 -26.33 6.55 -3.26
C ARG A 307 -27.14 6.23 -4.51
N VAL A 308 -28.34 5.72 -4.28
CA VAL A 308 -29.29 5.39 -5.33
C VAL A 308 -30.45 6.35 -5.30
N ASP A 309 -30.88 6.82 -6.46
CA ASP A 309 -32.09 7.59 -6.68
C ASP A 309 -32.93 6.86 -7.74
N ASN A 310 -34.04 6.25 -7.28
CA ASN A 310 -34.88 5.36 -8.09
C ASN A 310 -34.09 4.20 -8.75
N ARG A 311 -33.87 4.30 -10.07
CA ARG A 311 -33.15 3.29 -10.87
C ARG A 311 -31.67 3.68 -11.14
N PHE A 312 -31.23 4.84 -10.64
CA PHE A 312 -29.94 5.38 -10.98
C PHE A 312 -28.96 5.37 -9.79
N ILE A 313 -27.78 4.86 -10.03
CA ILE A 313 -26.64 4.99 -9.12
C ILE A 313 -26.06 6.39 -9.32
N LYS A 314 -26.19 7.26 -8.32
CA LYS A 314 -25.65 8.62 -8.34
C LYS A 314 -24.18 8.69 -7.95
N THR A 315 -23.80 7.93 -6.91
CA THR A 315 -22.41 7.85 -6.46
C THR A 315 -22.15 6.48 -5.86
N LEU A 316 -20.99 5.88 -6.16
CA LEU A 316 -20.46 4.75 -5.42
C LEU A 316 -19.86 5.28 -4.10
N LYS A 317 -20.15 4.62 -2.98
CA LYS A 317 -19.55 4.90 -1.69
C LYS A 317 -18.31 4.02 -1.54
N THR A 318 -17.13 4.65 -1.40
CA THR A 318 -15.84 3.95 -1.45
C THR A 318 -15.05 4.03 -0.15
N ASP A 319 -15.59 4.74 0.87
CA ASP A 319 -14.91 4.99 2.13
C ASP A 319 -15.13 3.91 3.21
N GLY A 320 -16.06 2.98 2.99
CA GLY A 320 -16.40 1.88 3.90
C GLY A 320 -17.15 2.26 5.17
N TYR A 321 -17.27 3.55 5.51
CA TYR A 321 -17.87 3.96 6.79
C TYR A 321 -19.37 3.81 6.85
N HIS A 322 -19.90 3.16 7.93
CA HIS A 322 -21.32 3.03 8.23
C HIS A 322 -21.65 3.57 9.61
N ARG A 323 -21.23 4.81 9.87
CA ARG A 323 -21.28 5.49 11.17
C ARG A 323 -22.55 6.31 11.41
N LEU A 324 -23.30 6.61 10.35
CA LEU A 324 -24.47 7.49 10.36
C LEU A 324 -25.67 6.83 9.70
N ASN A 325 -26.89 7.29 10.01
CA ASN A 325 -28.10 6.81 9.34
C ASN A 325 -28.01 6.98 7.82
N SER A 326 -27.50 8.10 7.36
CA SER A 326 -27.28 8.36 5.93
C SER A 326 -26.23 7.45 5.28
N ASP A 327 -25.36 6.81 6.05
CA ASP A 327 -24.42 5.81 5.55
C ASP A 327 -25.08 4.45 5.44
N ILE A 328 -25.86 4.08 6.46
CA ILE A 328 -26.65 2.82 6.49
C ILE A 328 -27.63 2.76 5.30
N GLU A 329 -28.26 3.89 4.94
CA GLU A 329 -29.14 3.98 3.78
C GLU A 329 -28.45 3.66 2.45
N LYS A 330 -27.14 3.82 2.38
CA LYS A 330 -26.33 3.54 1.18
C LYS A 330 -25.74 2.14 1.17
N LYS A 331 -25.77 1.44 2.31
CA LYS A 331 -25.13 0.15 2.48
C LYS A 331 -25.82 -0.94 1.63
N ASN A 332 -25.03 -1.69 0.85
CA ASN A 332 -25.48 -2.83 0.05
C ASN A 332 -26.65 -2.53 -0.90
N THR A 333 -26.72 -1.31 -1.46
CA THR A 333 -27.86 -0.86 -2.28
C THR A 333 -27.83 -1.32 -3.73
N ILE A 334 -26.70 -1.80 -4.20
CA ILE A 334 -26.51 -2.26 -5.57
C ILE A 334 -25.76 -3.59 -5.63
N ASN A 335 -25.98 -4.33 -6.72
CA ASN A 335 -25.25 -5.55 -7.06
C ASN A 335 -24.32 -5.26 -8.23
N ASN A 336 -23.11 -5.79 -8.13
CA ASN A 336 -22.09 -5.75 -9.17
C ASN A 336 -21.69 -7.16 -9.56
N GLN A 337 -21.70 -7.45 -10.85
CA GLN A 337 -21.19 -8.69 -11.42
C GLN A 337 -20.06 -8.39 -12.37
N LEU A 338 -18.96 -9.13 -12.26
CA LEU A 338 -17.77 -8.99 -13.08
C LEU A 338 -17.30 -10.36 -13.52
N VAL A 339 -16.97 -10.46 -14.82
CA VAL A 339 -16.30 -11.62 -15.41
C VAL A 339 -15.08 -11.12 -16.15
N GLY A 340 -13.97 -11.81 -16.02
CA GLY A 340 -12.77 -11.47 -16.77
C GLY A 340 -11.90 -12.66 -17.07
N SER A 341 -11.05 -12.47 -18.07
CA SER A 341 -10.07 -13.44 -18.52
C SER A 341 -8.74 -12.76 -18.84
N ASN A 342 -7.66 -13.48 -18.60
CA ASN A 342 -6.32 -13.09 -19.02
C ASN A 342 -5.59 -14.30 -19.56
N LEU A 343 -4.99 -14.15 -20.74
CA LEU A 343 -4.10 -15.14 -21.34
C LEU A 343 -2.71 -14.54 -21.38
N ASN A 344 -1.74 -15.17 -20.73
CA ASN A 344 -0.38 -14.67 -20.59
C ASN A 344 0.64 -15.65 -21.15
N TYR A 345 1.59 -15.16 -21.93
CA TYR A 345 2.75 -15.87 -22.44
C TYR A 345 4.02 -15.41 -21.72
N ASN A 346 4.76 -16.36 -21.14
CA ASN A 346 6.01 -16.13 -20.41
C ASN A 346 7.15 -16.77 -21.20
N GLY A 347 7.81 -16.01 -22.05
CA GLY A 347 9.00 -16.45 -22.80
C GLY A 347 10.29 -15.97 -22.12
N LYS A 348 11.43 -16.43 -22.63
CA LYS A 348 12.75 -16.04 -22.09
C LYS A 348 13.08 -14.57 -22.27
N TYR A 349 12.69 -13.98 -23.41
CA TYR A 349 13.00 -12.60 -23.79
C TYR A 349 11.76 -11.74 -24.02
N VAL A 350 10.60 -12.34 -23.89
CA VAL A 350 9.34 -11.68 -24.15
C VAL A 350 8.24 -12.21 -23.23
N GLU A 351 7.47 -11.29 -22.69
CA GLU A 351 6.24 -11.57 -21.96
C GLU A 351 5.12 -10.76 -22.61
N TYR A 352 3.97 -11.36 -22.88
CA TYR A 352 2.80 -10.63 -23.37
C TYR A 352 1.51 -11.29 -22.91
N GLY A 353 0.46 -10.49 -22.85
CA GLY A 353 -0.84 -10.99 -22.44
C GLY A 353 -2.00 -10.22 -23.05
N PHE A 354 -3.15 -10.89 -23.03
CA PHE A 354 -4.44 -10.37 -23.47
C PHE A 354 -5.38 -10.38 -22.27
N ILE A 355 -6.04 -9.27 -22.02
CA ILE A 355 -7.00 -9.16 -20.93
C ILE A 355 -8.35 -8.68 -21.46
N ALA A 356 -9.43 -9.26 -20.96
CA ALA A 356 -10.80 -8.81 -21.22
C ALA A 356 -11.60 -8.86 -19.93
N VAL A 357 -12.35 -7.80 -19.65
CA VAL A 357 -13.19 -7.66 -18.45
C VAL A 357 -14.55 -7.11 -18.84
N TYR A 358 -15.60 -7.80 -18.44
CA TYR A 358 -16.97 -7.34 -18.51
C TYR A 358 -17.53 -7.12 -17.10
N ASN A 359 -18.11 -5.96 -16.88
CA ASN A 359 -18.71 -5.56 -15.61
C ASN A 359 -20.13 -5.06 -15.80
N CYS A 360 -21.04 -5.46 -14.92
CA CYS A 360 -22.44 -5.08 -14.97
C CYS A 360 -22.99 -4.76 -13.57
N PHE A 361 -23.77 -3.69 -13.48
CA PHE A 361 -24.57 -3.36 -12.29
C PHE A 361 -26.03 -3.75 -12.48
N ASN A 362 -26.74 -4.02 -11.40
CA ASN A 362 -28.19 -4.23 -11.45
C ASN A 362 -28.98 -2.93 -11.72
N LYS A 363 -28.37 -1.75 -11.52
CA LYS A 363 -28.92 -0.42 -11.77
C LYS A 363 -28.01 0.37 -12.71
N VAL A 364 -28.50 1.46 -13.29
CA VAL A 364 -27.73 2.30 -14.23
C VAL A 364 -26.85 3.29 -13.45
N LEU A 365 -25.54 3.27 -13.66
CA LEU A 365 -24.63 4.29 -13.16
C LEU A 365 -24.87 5.59 -13.93
N ASN A 366 -25.36 6.62 -13.26
CA ASN A 366 -25.65 7.91 -13.82
C ASN A 366 -25.40 9.03 -12.78
N PRO A 367 -24.13 9.36 -12.53
CA PRO A 367 -23.76 10.47 -11.64
C PRO A 367 -24.38 11.77 -12.11
N ASP A 368 -24.72 12.67 -11.15
CA ASP A 368 -25.23 13.99 -11.46
C ASP A 368 -24.24 14.72 -12.36
N LEU A 369 -24.74 15.31 -13.44
CA LEU A 369 -23.88 15.92 -14.45
C LEU A 369 -23.25 17.21 -13.92
N ARG A 370 -21.93 17.22 -13.93
CA ARG A 370 -21.10 18.39 -13.67
C ARG A 370 -20.12 18.59 -14.83
N PRO A 371 -19.64 19.78 -15.13
CA PRO A 371 -18.74 20.02 -16.26
C PRO A 371 -17.50 19.09 -16.23
N TYR A 372 -16.88 18.88 -15.06
CA TYR A 372 -15.68 18.05 -14.92
C TYR A 372 -15.94 16.56 -15.12
N ASN A 373 -17.13 16.06 -14.76
CA ASN A 373 -17.47 14.62 -14.84
C ASN A 373 -18.27 14.24 -16.09
N LYS A 374 -18.33 15.09 -17.11
CA LYS A 374 -19.07 14.87 -18.34
C LYS A 374 -18.75 13.53 -19.00
N PHE A 375 -17.51 13.11 -18.94
CA PHE A 375 -17.00 11.89 -19.58
C PHE A 375 -16.81 10.72 -18.61
N TYR A 376 -17.20 10.85 -17.37
CA TYR A 376 -17.13 9.74 -16.40
C TYR A 376 -17.99 8.55 -16.82
N PRO A 377 -17.68 7.35 -16.35
CA PRO A 377 -18.45 6.15 -16.68
C PRO A 377 -19.94 6.33 -16.41
N ARG A 378 -20.78 6.03 -17.42
CA ARG A 378 -22.23 6.06 -17.37
C ARG A 378 -22.79 4.87 -18.12
N GLY A 379 -23.79 4.20 -17.54
CA GLY A 379 -24.39 3.00 -18.11
C GLY A 379 -24.56 1.88 -17.11
N ARG A 380 -25.11 0.77 -17.57
CA ARG A 380 -25.33 -0.44 -16.77
C ARG A 380 -24.17 -1.43 -16.89
N SER A 381 -23.56 -1.50 -18.08
CA SER A 381 -22.51 -2.47 -18.38
C SER A 381 -21.31 -1.81 -19.04
N PHE A 382 -20.13 -2.31 -18.71
CA PHE A 382 -18.84 -1.84 -19.15
C PHE A 382 -18.03 -3.03 -19.67
N PHE A 383 -17.33 -2.84 -20.76
CA PHE A 383 -16.37 -3.79 -21.30
C PHE A 383 -15.06 -3.08 -21.53
N ASN A 384 -13.97 -3.68 -21.10
CA ASN A 384 -12.62 -3.22 -21.34
C ASN A 384 -11.80 -4.42 -21.82
N GLY A 385 -11.05 -4.22 -22.89
CA GLY A 385 -10.09 -5.20 -23.41
C GLY A 385 -8.74 -4.55 -23.64
N GLY A 386 -7.67 -5.31 -23.50
CA GLY A 386 -6.32 -4.79 -23.68
C GLY A 386 -5.29 -5.86 -24.01
N VAL A 387 -4.18 -5.39 -24.55
CA VAL A 387 -2.98 -6.18 -24.85
C VAL A 387 -1.80 -5.50 -24.18
N TYR A 388 -0.98 -6.26 -23.50
CA TYR A 388 0.23 -5.77 -22.88
C TYR A 388 1.43 -6.65 -23.24
N GLY A 389 2.62 -6.09 -23.17
CA GLY A 389 3.84 -6.84 -23.46
C GLY A 389 5.09 -6.19 -22.91
N LYS A 390 6.12 -7.01 -22.73
CA LYS A 390 7.45 -6.64 -22.28
C LYS A 390 8.50 -7.42 -23.08
N TRP A 391 9.49 -6.71 -23.61
CA TRP A 391 10.62 -7.28 -24.35
C TRP A 391 11.92 -6.93 -23.63
N PHE A 392 12.73 -7.95 -23.38
CA PHE A 392 14.06 -7.81 -22.76
C PHE A 392 15.13 -7.83 -23.86
N LEU A 393 15.76 -6.69 -24.11
CA LEU A 393 16.73 -6.47 -25.19
C LEU A 393 18.09 -6.08 -24.59
N LYS A 394 18.84 -7.03 -24.05
CA LYS A 394 20.14 -6.80 -23.37
C LYS A 394 20.05 -5.71 -22.29
N LYS A 395 20.48 -4.48 -22.62
CA LYS A 395 20.46 -3.32 -21.72
C LYS A 395 19.15 -2.54 -21.73
N PHE A 396 18.23 -2.87 -22.63
CA PHE A 396 16.94 -2.20 -22.77
C PHE A 396 15.80 -3.14 -22.38
N THR A 397 14.77 -2.57 -21.79
CA THR A 397 13.47 -3.23 -21.62
C THR A 397 12.40 -2.32 -22.20
N LEU A 398 11.71 -2.80 -23.23
CA LEU A 398 10.54 -2.14 -23.79
C LEU A 398 9.30 -2.81 -23.25
N ALA A 399 8.36 -2.03 -22.73
CA ALA A 399 7.10 -2.57 -22.23
C ALA A 399 5.94 -1.61 -22.51
N GLY A 400 4.71 -2.12 -22.54
CA GLY A 400 3.55 -1.29 -22.74
C GLY A 400 2.23 -2.05 -22.63
N GLU A 401 1.15 -1.27 -22.59
CA GLU A 401 -0.23 -1.76 -22.63
C GLU A 401 -1.08 -0.82 -23.47
N ILE A 402 -1.95 -1.38 -24.28
CA ILE A 402 -2.99 -0.69 -25.03
C ILE A 402 -4.32 -1.29 -24.62
N ALA A 403 -5.23 -0.46 -24.17
CA ALA A 403 -6.56 -0.86 -23.73
C ALA A 403 -7.65 -0.05 -24.44
N SER A 404 -8.80 -0.66 -24.65
CA SER A 404 -9.98 -0.02 -25.23
C SER A 404 -11.23 -0.34 -24.41
N ASP A 405 -12.15 0.63 -24.37
CA ASP A 405 -13.50 0.42 -23.84
C ASP A 405 -14.47 -0.02 -24.94
N LYS A 406 -15.71 -0.36 -24.58
CA LYS A 406 -16.76 -0.79 -25.50
C LYS A 406 -17.13 0.23 -26.60
N LYS A 407 -16.68 1.48 -26.46
CA LYS A 407 -16.92 2.56 -27.44
C LYS A 407 -15.68 2.84 -28.29
N GLY A 408 -14.65 2.00 -28.21
CA GLY A 408 -13.39 2.18 -28.92
C GLY A 408 -12.52 3.32 -28.40
N LYS A 409 -12.75 3.83 -27.17
CA LYS A 409 -11.88 4.83 -26.56
C LYS A 409 -10.69 4.15 -25.93
N MET A 410 -9.52 4.75 -26.09
CA MET A 410 -8.25 4.09 -25.81
C MET A 410 -7.54 4.69 -24.59
N ALA A 411 -6.82 3.83 -23.90
CA ALA A 411 -5.76 4.16 -22.97
C ALA A 411 -4.49 3.43 -23.41
N VAL A 412 -3.37 4.13 -23.39
CA VAL A 412 -2.06 3.62 -23.82
C VAL A 412 -1.00 4.03 -22.82
N VAL A 413 -0.16 3.09 -22.44
CA VAL A 413 1.08 3.35 -21.72
C VAL A 413 2.21 2.58 -22.38
N GLN A 414 3.36 3.22 -22.51
CA GLN A 414 4.59 2.59 -23.00
C GLN A 414 5.76 3.04 -22.13
N SER A 415 6.70 2.14 -21.93
CA SER A 415 7.92 2.42 -21.17
C SER A 415 9.13 1.87 -21.88
N LEU A 416 10.22 2.60 -21.77
CA LEU A 416 11.55 2.20 -22.19
C LEU A 416 12.48 2.34 -21.00
N SER A 417 13.05 1.22 -20.54
CA SER A 417 14.12 1.24 -19.55
C SER A 417 15.46 0.97 -20.20
N TYR A 418 16.46 1.72 -19.76
CA TYR A 418 17.86 1.56 -20.15
C TYR A 418 18.73 1.36 -18.92
N SER A 419 19.38 0.22 -18.83
CA SER A 419 20.31 -0.14 -17.75
C SER A 419 21.69 -0.40 -18.32
N PRO A 420 22.56 0.63 -18.43
CA PRO A 420 23.91 0.50 -19.01
C PRO A 420 24.76 -0.46 -18.20
N ASP A 421 24.60 -0.48 -16.90
CA ASP A 421 25.29 -1.30 -15.92
C ASP A 421 24.33 -1.77 -14.81
N MET A 422 24.86 -2.44 -13.78
CA MET A 422 24.05 -2.97 -12.66
C MET A 422 23.67 -1.91 -11.62
N LYS A 423 24.23 -0.72 -11.71
CA LYS A 423 24.07 0.36 -10.73
C LYS A 423 23.17 1.48 -11.23
N THR A 424 22.95 1.54 -12.54
CA THR A 424 22.23 2.64 -13.19
C THR A 424 21.02 2.13 -13.93
N ASN A 425 19.87 2.75 -13.69
CA ASN A 425 18.65 2.53 -14.43
C ASN A 425 18.00 3.86 -14.80
N ILE A 426 17.66 4.00 -16.07
CA ILE A 426 16.93 5.15 -16.62
C ILE A 426 15.63 4.60 -17.18
N VAL A 427 14.52 5.25 -16.90
CA VAL A 427 13.21 4.85 -17.42
C VAL A 427 12.49 6.04 -18.02
N LEU A 428 11.92 5.85 -19.20
CA LEU A 428 11.01 6.78 -19.87
C LEU A 428 9.65 6.12 -19.95
N ILE A 429 8.58 6.79 -19.48
CA ILE A 429 7.20 6.33 -19.58
C ILE A 429 6.37 7.41 -20.28
N ASN A 430 5.70 7.03 -21.36
CA ASN A 430 4.71 7.87 -22.02
C ASN A 430 3.33 7.28 -21.79
N ARG A 431 2.34 8.16 -21.55
CA ARG A 431 0.95 7.76 -21.35
C ARG A 431 -0.01 8.66 -22.09
N TYR A 432 -1.04 8.02 -22.65
CA TYR A 432 -2.17 8.68 -23.27
C TYR A 432 -3.47 8.02 -22.80
N TYR A 433 -4.30 8.75 -22.09
CA TYR A 433 -5.61 8.31 -21.64
C TYR A 433 -6.69 9.23 -22.20
N ASP A 434 -7.47 8.72 -23.17
CA ASP A 434 -8.57 9.48 -23.78
C ASP A 434 -9.50 10.00 -22.67
N LYS A 435 -9.94 11.27 -22.80
CA LYS A 435 -10.90 11.88 -21.87
C LYS A 435 -12.25 11.16 -21.81
N LYS A 436 -12.56 10.30 -22.79
CA LYS A 436 -13.77 9.50 -22.89
C LYS A 436 -13.56 8.01 -22.56
N TYR A 437 -12.33 7.57 -22.31
CA TYR A 437 -12.05 6.20 -21.90
C TYR A 437 -12.75 5.87 -20.59
N GLN A 438 -13.52 4.79 -20.55
CA GLN A 438 -14.34 4.41 -19.41
C GLN A 438 -13.91 3.05 -18.86
N SER A 439 -13.23 3.03 -17.76
CA SER A 439 -12.95 1.83 -16.96
C SER A 439 -13.23 2.10 -15.48
N LEU A 440 -13.78 1.09 -14.79
CA LEU A 440 -14.10 1.17 -13.36
C LEU A 440 -12.99 0.56 -12.48
N TYR A 441 -12.17 -0.31 -13.07
CA TYR A 441 -11.15 -1.08 -12.37
C TYR A 441 -9.73 -0.81 -12.87
N ALA A 442 -9.57 0.15 -13.80
CA ALA A 442 -8.25 0.59 -14.21
C ALA A 442 -7.60 1.47 -13.14
N ASN A 443 -6.33 1.22 -12.88
CA ASN A 443 -5.44 2.04 -12.06
C ASN A 443 -4.06 2.03 -12.73
N GLY A 444 -3.95 2.79 -13.84
CA GLY A 444 -2.72 2.94 -14.61
C GLY A 444 -1.83 4.05 -14.02
N PHE A 445 -0.54 4.02 -14.36
CA PHE A 445 0.43 5.02 -13.93
C PHE A 445 0.03 6.43 -14.41
N GLY A 446 -0.13 7.39 -13.49
CA GLY A 446 -0.54 8.77 -13.84
C GLY A 446 -0.60 9.73 -12.68
N GLU A 447 -0.98 10.96 -12.97
CA GLU A 447 -1.23 12.01 -11.98
C GLU A 447 -2.69 12.05 -11.53
N ASN A 448 -3.62 11.62 -12.40
CA ASN A 448 -5.03 11.60 -12.11
C ASN A 448 -5.41 10.30 -11.37
N SER A 449 -6.35 10.39 -10.43
CA SER A 449 -6.91 9.23 -9.71
C SER A 449 -7.71 8.25 -10.60
N ARG A 450 -7.91 8.58 -11.87
CA ARG A 450 -8.58 7.74 -12.87
C ARG A 450 -7.71 7.62 -14.10
N THR A 451 -7.64 6.45 -14.70
CA THR A 451 -7.01 6.21 -16.00
C THR A 451 -7.86 6.83 -17.11
N GLN A 452 -7.94 8.16 -17.12
CA GLN A 452 -8.79 8.95 -18.03
C GLN A 452 -8.30 10.40 -18.09
N ASN A 453 -8.44 11.06 -19.26
CA ASN A 453 -8.22 12.49 -19.45
C ASN A 453 -6.80 12.95 -19.08
N GLU A 454 -5.79 12.21 -19.55
CA GLU A 454 -4.39 12.54 -19.22
C GLU A 454 -3.44 12.15 -20.36
N LEU A 455 -2.52 13.06 -20.67
CA LEU A 455 -1.29 12.79 -21.41
C LEU A 455 -0.10 13.08 -20.49
N GLY A 456 0.95 12.29 -20.58
CA GLY A 456 2.12 12.57 -19.75
C GLY A 456 3.35 11.82 -20.20
N SER A 457 4.50 12.38 -19.81
CA SER A 457 5.82 11.82 -20.01
C SER A 457 6.60 11.89 -18.72
N TYR A 458 7.05 10.74 -18.26
CA TYR A 458 7.85 10.58 -17.05
C TYR A 458 9.23 10.10 -17.43
N ILE A 459 10.25 10.71 -16.85
CA ILE A 459 11.63 10.25 -16.89
C ILE A 459 12.13 10.03 -15.47
N GLY A 460 12.66 8.84 -15.20
CA GLY A 460 13.23 8.46 -13.91
C GLY A 460 14.67 8.00 -14.05
N LEU A 461 15.49 8.31 -13.05
CA LEU A 461 16.89 7.91 -12.92
C LEU A 461 17.12 7.33 -11.53
N GLU A 462 17.80 6.21 -11.48
CA GLU A 462 18.36 5.65 -10.25
C GLU A 462 19.79 5.19 -10.55
N THR A 463 20.76 5.64 -9.73
CA THR A 463 22.15 5.25 -9.91
C THR A 463 22.92 5.24 -8.59
N SER A 464 23.86 4.31 -8.49
CA SER A 464 24.83 4.18 -7.39
C SER A 464 26.26 4.28 -7.96
N PHE A 465 26.54 5.35 -8.73
CA PHE A 465 27.79 5.53 -9.47
C PHE A 465 29.02 5.69 -8.57
N LEU A 466 28.83 6.25 -7.36
CA LEU A 466 29.87 6.34 -6.33
C LEU A 466 29.60 5.34 -5.22
N LYS A 467 30.68 4.80 -4.63
CA LYS A 467 30.58 3.94 -3.45
C LYS A 467 29.86 4.69 -2.33
N SER A 468 28.88 4.04 -1.74
CA SER A 468 28.05 4.57 -0.64
C SER A 468 27.08 5.69 -1.02
N PHE A 469 27.04 6.18 -2.26
CA PHE A 469 26.08 7.18 -2.72
C PHE A 469 25.03 6.55 -3.64
N LYS A 470 23.77 6.90 -3.39
CA LYS A 470 22.64 6.55 -4.24
C LYS A 470 21.91 7.82 -4.66
N LEU A 471 21.79 8.02 -5.96
CA LEU A 471 21.01 9.11 -6.54
C LEU A 471 19.72 8.54 -7.12
N MET A 472 18.60 9.13 -6.75
CA MET A 472 17.29 8.84 -7.32
C MET A 472 16.61 10.15 -7.71
N GLY A 473 15.95 10.16 -8.86
CA GLY A 473 15.18 11.33 -9.26
C GLY A 473 14.21 11.03 -10.38
N TYR A 474 13.20 11.87 -10.50
CA TYR A 474 12.28 11.84 -11.64
C TYR A 474 11.77 13.23 -11.97
N LEU A 475 11.29 13.34 -13.23
CA LEU A 475 10.47 14.43 -13.72
C LEU A 475 9.26 13.84 -14.45
N ASP A 476 8.07 14.34 -14.15
CA ASP A 476 6.83 13.93 -14.76
C ASP A 476 6.06 15.16 -15.27
N PHE A 477 5.94 15.25 -16.58
CA PHE A 477 5.14 16.25 -17.27
C PHE A 477 3.78 15.66 -17.58
N PHE A 478 2.70 16.40 -17.23
CA PHE A 478 1.35 15.94 -17.48
C PHE A 478 0.45 17.07 -17.98
N TYR A 479 -0.51 16.68 -18.83
CA TYR A 479 -1.45 17.55 -19.47
C TYR A 479 -2.86 16.95 -19.43
N PHE A 480 -3.83 17.78 -19.10
CA PHE A 480 -5.23 17.40 -19.00
C PHE A 480 -6.08 18.15 -20.04
N PRO A 481 -6.56 17.46 -21.07
CA PRO A 481 -7.38 18.07 -22.13
C PRO A 481 -8.73 18.60 -21.63
N TRP A 482 -9.29 18.02 -20.57
CA TRP A 482 -10.58 18.34 -20.04
C TRP A 482 -10.49 18.82 -18.58
N LEU A 483 -11.60 19.39 -18.08
CA LEU A 483 -11.78 19.80 -16.69
C LEU A 483 -11.54 18.65 -15.71
N ARG A 484 -11.09 18.98 -14.50
CA ARG A 484 -10.94 18.04 -13.39
C ARG A 484 -11.74 18.54 -12.17
N TYR A 485 -11.94 17.67 -11.21
CA TYR A 485 -12.51 18.07 -9.93
C TYR A 485 -11.67 19.19 -9.31
N ARG A 486 -12.32 20.29 -8.96
CA ARG A 486 -11.68 21.53 -8.46
C ARG A 486 -10.68 22.21 -9.42
N VAL A 487 -10.81 21.98 -10.73
CA VAL A 487 -10.04 22.69 -11.75
C VAL A 487 -10.97 23.03 -12.93
N ASP A 488 -11.51 24.25 -12.91
CA ASP A 488 -12.54 24.71 -13.85
C ASP A 488 -11.95 25.31 -15.14
N LYS A 489 -10.79 24.79 -15.58
CA LYS A 489 -10.09 25.18 -16.81
C LYS A 489 -9.70 23.94 -17.61
N ARG A 490 -9.92 23.98 -18.93
CA ARG A 490 -9.42 22.97 -19.88
C ARG A 490 -7.96 23.20 -20.20
N ASN A 491 -7.32 22.20 -20.79
CA ASN A 491 -5.95 22.31 -21.30
C ASN A 491 -4.97 22.79 -20.22
N THR A 492 -5.03 22.13 -19.05
CA THR A 492 -4.12 22.42 -17.94
C THR A 492 -2.93 21.46 -17.96
N MET A 493 -1.76 21.97 -17.64
CA MET A 493 -0.52 21.22 -17.55
C MET A 493 0.07 21.31 -16.15
N GLY A 494 0.97 20.40 -15.84
CA GLY A 494 1.75 20.45 -14.62
C GLY A 494 3.08 19.72 -14.74
N LEU A 495 3.87 19.88 -13.72
CA LEU A 495 5.18 19.27 -13.55
C LEU A 495 5.29 18.76 -12.11
N ASP A 496 5.75 17.53 -11.98
CA ASP A 496 6.09 16.90 -10.71
C ASP A 496 7.51 16.37 -10.81
N GLY A 497 8.35 16.67 -9.85
CA GLY A 497 9.74 16.23 -9.86
C GLY A 497 10.29 15.99 -8.47
N MET A 498 11.21 15.04 -8.38
CA MET A 498 11.90 14.71 -7.14
C MET A 498 13.36 14.40 -7.42
N LEU A 499 14.21 14.82 -6.50
CA LEU A 499 15.62 14.45 -6.45
C LEU A 499 15.98 14.01 -5.04
N GLN A 500 16.58 12.84 -4.91
CA GLN A 500 17.05 12.30 -3.63
C GLN A 500 18.50 11.87 -3.75
N VAL A 501 19.31 12.29 -2.80
CA VAL A 501 20.69 11.85 -2.62
C VAL A 501 20.79 11.11 -1.30
N GLY A 502 21.12 9.83 -1.36
CA GLY A 502 21.38 8.97 -0.20
C GLY A 502 22.86 8.73 -0.01
N TYR A 503 23.32 8.71 1.23
CA TYR A 503 24.68 8.37 1.63
C TYR A 503 24.67 7.30 2.70
N SER A 504 25.24 6.13 2.40
CA SER A 504 25.25 4.95 3.27
C SER A 504 26.66 4.34 3.29
N PRO A 505 27.63 4.95 4.01
CA PRO A 505 29.02 4.50 4.03
C PRO A 505 29.20 3.18 4.78
N SER A 506 28.28 2.86 5.70
CA SER A 506 28.32 1.67 6.52
C SER A 506 26.90 1.18 6.83
N TYR A 507 26.80 0.01 7.43
CA TYR A 507 25.55 -0.50 8.00
C TYR A 507 24.99 0.43 9.10
N SER A 508 25.87 1.05 9.89
CA SER A 508 25.48 1.87 11.03
C SER A 508 25.01 3.28 10.68
N LEU A 509 25.49 3.86 9.56
CA LEU A 509 25.19 5.23 9.19
C LEU A 509 24.52 5.30 7.83
N GLN A 510 23.33 5.85 7.79
CA GLN A 510 22.55 6.11 6.58
C GLN A 510 21.93 7.49 6.67
N MET A 511 22.07 8.27 5.63
CA MET A 511 21.41 9.58 5.54
C MET A 511 20.93 9.84 4.12
N PHE A 512 19.90 10.67 3.99
CA PHE A 512 19.46 11.18 2.70
C PHE A 512 18.88 12.58 2.79
N ILE A 513 18.97 13.28 1.67
CA ILE A 513 18.26 14.53 1.42
C ILE A 513 17.36 14.30 0.22
N LYS A 514 16.09 14.70 0.34
CA LYS A 514 15.08 14.58 -0.72
C LYS A 514 14.46 15.95 -0.96
N TYR A 515 14.51 16.40 -2.21
CA TYR A 515 13.82 17.61 -2.67
C TYR A 515 12.70 17.23 -3.62
N GLY A 516 11.51 17.75 -3.40
CA GLY A 516 10.34 17.59 -4.25
C GLY A 516 9.83 18.93 -4.76
N TYR A 517 9.45 18.97 -6.02
CA TYR A 517 8.80 20.10 -6.67
C TYR A 517 7.52 19.65 -7.36
N LYS A 518 6.40 20.32 -7.08
CA LYS A 518 5.14 20.04 -7.77
C LYS A 518 4.47 21.35 -8.16
N ASN A 519 4.05 21.42 -9.41
CA ASN A 519 3.29 22.53 -9.96
C ASN A 519 2.08 21.98 -10.72
N LYS A 520 0.87 22.30 -10.27
CA LYS A 520 -0.36 21.89 -10.94
C LYS A 520 -1.45 22.97 -10.82
N ALA A 521 -2.30 23.07 -11.83
CA ALA A 521 -3.43 23.98 -11.82
C ALA A 521 -4.45 23.59 -10.74
N GLN A 522 -4.96 24.60 -10.00
CA GLN A 522 -5.97 24.46 -8.96
C GLN A 522 -6.90 25.68 -8.96
N ASN A 523 -8.17 25.45 -8.59
CA ASN A 523 -9.09 26.57 -8.36
C ASN A 523 -8.63 27.37 -7.13
N TYR A 524 -8.56 28.67 -7.29
CA TYR A 524 -8.24 29.62 -6.24
C TYR A 524 -9.36 30.67 -6.15
N THR A 525 -9.78 31.01 -4.94
CA THR A 525 -10.81 32.04 -4.72
C THR A 525 -10.14 33.28 -4.17
N LEU A 526 -10.15 34.36 -4.94
CA LEU A 526 -9.66 35.66 -4.51
C LEU A 526 -10.47 36.23 -3.33
N PRO A 527 -9.94 37.16 -2.55
CA PRO A 527 -10.71 37.89 -1.53
C PRO A 527 -11.98 38.54 -2.08
N SER A 528 -11.98 38.94 -3.34
CA SER A 528 -13.15 39.45 -4.10
C SER A 528 -14.21 38.38 -4.40
N LYS A 529 -14.07 37.13 -3.91
CA LYS A 529 -14.89 35.93 -4.23
C LYS A 529 -14.83 35.50 -5.69
N THR A 530 -13.98 36.09 -6.51
CA THR A 530 -13.75 35.68 -7.90
C THR A 530 -12.95 34.40 -7.92
N LYS A 531 -13.42 33.41 -8.67
CA LYS A 531 -12.71 32.10 -8.83
C LYS A 531 -11.79 32.16 -10.05
N LEU A 532 -10.54 31.87 -9.84
CA LEU A 532 -9.52 31.75 -10.89
C LEU A 532 -8.89 30.35 -10.83
N VAL A 533 -8.32 29.91 -11.94
CA VAL A 533 -7.49 28.68 -11.97
C VAL A 533 -6.05 29.12 -12.06
N LEU A 534 -5.31 28.95 -10.97
CA LEU A 534 -3.92 29.34 -10.82
C LEU A 534 -3.00 28.12 -10.67
N PRO A 535 -1.71 28.23 -11.04
CA PRO A 535 -0.70 27.27 -10.65
C PRO A 535 -0.56 27.21 -9.13
N SER A 536 -0.69 26.02 -8.57
CA SER A 536 -0.33 25.72 -7.18
C SER A 536 1.06 25.10 -7.19
N ILE A 537 2.02 25.79 -6.58
CA ILE A 537 3.43 25.40 -6.55
C ILE A 537 3.74 24.90 -5.13
N ARG A 538 4.42 23.77 -5.04
CA ARG A 538 4.85 23.16 -3.79
C ARG A 538 6.30 22.77 -3.89
N HIS A 539 7.10 23.17 -2.91
CA HIS A 539 8.45 22.72 -2.68
C HIS A 539 8.48 21.95 -1.37
N ARG A 540 9.20 20.84 -1.34
CA ARG A 540 9.40 20.03 -0.15
C ARG A 540 10.87 19.67 -0.04
N LEU A 541 11.45 19.91 1.12
CA LEU A 541 12.81 19.50 1.44
C LEU A 541 12.76 18.60 2.67
N HIS A 542 13.26 17.39 2.56
CA HIS A 542 13.31 16.42 3.66
C HIS A 542 14.74 15.95 3.86
N TYR A 543 15.22 15.98 5.09
CA TYR A 543 16.48 15.43 5.54
C TYR A 543 16.22 14.34 6.56
N GLN A 544 16.95 13.23 6.47
CA GLN A 544 16.89 12.15 7.45
C GLN A 544 18.28 11.54 7.65
N LEU A 545 18.58 11.25 8.92
CA LEU A 545 19.77 10.52 9.34
C LEU A 545 19.34 9.36 10.25
N ASN A 546 19.81 8.16 9.92
CA ASN A 546 19.64 6.94 10.70
C ASN A 546 21.01 6.49 11.20
N TYR A 547 21.18 6.36 12.50
CA TYR A 547 22.37 5.81 13.12
C TYR A 547 22.03 4.56 13.92
N ALA A 548 22.52 3.42 13.47
CA ALA A 548 22.35 2.14 14.15
C ALA A 548 23.56 1.84 15.04
N PHE A 549 23.36 1.85 16.35
CA PHE A 549 24.39 1.42 17.33
C PHE A 549 24.66 -0.09 17.20
N ASN A 550 23.60 -0.84 16.91
CA ASN A 550 23.61 -2.27 16.62
C ASN A 550 22.34 -2.63 15.82
N GLU A 551 22.11 -3.91 15.51
CA GLU A 551 20.93 -4.37 14.72
C GLU A 551 19.58 -4.03 15.38
N GLN A 552 19.54 -3.75 16.66
CA GLN A 552 18.32 -3.62 17.46
C GLN A 552 18.14 -2.22 18.07
N THR A 553 19.19 -1.40 18.09
CA THR A 553 19.15 -0.05 18.67
C THR A 553 19.55 0.98 17.63
N MET A 554 18.67 1.91 17.34
CA MET A 554 18.84 2.92 16.30
C MET A 554 18.29 4.27 16.74
N LEU A 555 18.98 5.31 16.34
CA LEU A 555 18.53 6.69 16.41
C LEU A 555 18.24 7.20 15.02
N LYS A 556 17.05 7.77 14.81
CA LYS A 556 16.66 8.46 13.60
C LYS A 556 16.38 9.91 13.90
N THR A 557 17.02 10.82 13.20
CA THR A 557 16.71 12.25 13.22
C THR A 557 16.20 12.67 11.84
N PHE A 558 15.23 13.56 11.80
CA PHE A 558 14.68 14.08 10.55
C PHE A 558 14.22 15.52 10.67
N ALA A 559 14.29 16.22 9.57
CA ALA A 559 13.76 17.57 9.41
C ALA A 559 13.07 17.70 8.05
N GLU A 560 11.96 18.39 8.01
CA GLU A 560 11.23 18.62 6.78
C GLU A 560 10.73 20.06 6.71
N GLY A 561 10.83 20.68 5.53
CA GLY A 561 10.26 21.98 5.21
C GLY A 561 9.38 21.89 3.98
N ILE A 562 8.23 22.52 4.04
CA ILE A 562 7.28 22.65 2.92
C ILE A 562 7.02 24.12 2.67
N PHE A 563 7.13 24.53 1.42
CA PHE A 563 6.72 25.82 0.92
C PHE A 563 5.64 25.65 -0.15
N THR A 564 4.51 26.31 0.02
CA THR A 564 3.43 26.31 -0.97
C THR A 564 3.06 27.72 -1.38
N SER A 565 2.66 27.89 -2.63
CA SER A 565 2.15 29.17 -3.12
C SER A 565 1.15 28.96 -4.26
N HIS A 566 0.19 29.89 -4.36
CA HIS A 566 -0.71 30.00 -5.51
C HIS A 566 -0.28 31.23 -6.32
N TRP A 567 0.57 31.02 -7.29
CA TRP A 567 1.08 32.02 -8.27
C TRP A 567 0.95 33.48 -7.82
N LYS A 568 1.96 34.03 -7.12
CA LYS A 568 2.01 35.40 -6.60
C LYS A 568 0.91 35.79 -5.58
N GLN A 569 0.05 34.84 -5.19
CA GLN A 569 -0.95 35.02 -4.15
C GLN A 569 -0.41 34.48 -2.81
N ASP A 570 -1.23 33.72 -2.11
CA ASP A 570 -0.88 33.20 -0.78
C ASP A 570 0.39 32.37 -0.81
N LYS A 571 1.27 32.64 0.15
CA LYS A 571 2.43 31.82 0.47
C LYS A 571 2.20 31.16 1.82
N SER A 572 2.63 29.95 1.96
CA SER A 572 2.51 29.21 3.22
C SER A 572 3.73 28.33 3.43
N ILE A 573 4.27 28.38 4.64
CA ILE A 573 5.45 27.63 5.05
C ILE A 573 5.04 26.69 6.18
N GLY A 574 5.61 25.49 6.17
CA GLY A 574 5.50 24.55 7.26
C GLY A 574 6.82 23.83 7.46
N TYR A 575 7.15 23.50 8.69
CA TYR A 575 8.33 22.70 8.99
C TYR A 575 8.09 21.76 10.17
N GLN A 576 8.83 20.67 10.19
CA GLN A 576 8.91 19.77 11.33
C GLN A 576 10.35 19.32 11.57
N VAL A 577 10.64 19.05 12.84
CA VAL A 577 11.88 18.42 13.27
C VAL A 577 11.51 17.30 14.24
N GLY A 578 12.14 16.15 14.10
CA GLY A 578 11.81 15.01 14.95
C GLY A 578 12.98 14.06 15.18
N LEU A 579 12.80 13.27 16.22
CA LEU A 579 13.72 12.25 16.66
C LEU A 579 12.94 10.97 16.99
N THR A 580 13.45 9.83 16.52
CA THR A 580 12.95 8.51 16.90
C THR A 580 14.10 7.68 17.45
N ALA A 581 13.96 7.22 18.69
CA ALA A 581 14.84 6.23 19.26
C ALA A 581 14.15 4.87 19.25
N LYS A 582 14.81 3.86 18.64
CA LYS A 582 14.37 2.46 18.67
C LYS A 582 15.31 1.67 19.56
N TRP A 583 14.75 0.77 20.34
CA TRP A 583 15.52 -0.11 21.21
C TRP A 583 15.01 -1.54 21.17
N GLY A 584 15.91 -2.46 21.38
CA GLY A 584 15.66 -3.86 21.58
C GLY A 584 16.92 -4.51 22.15
N ARG A 585 16.84 -5.75 22.55
CA ARG A 585 17.98 -6.59 22.92
C ARG A 585 17.67 -8.03 22.51
N GLU A 586 18.66 -8.72 21.97
CA GLU A 586 18.51 -10.13 21.65
C GLU A 586 18.23 -10.92 22.93
N GLY A 587 17.28 -11.84 22.88
CA GLY A 587 16.84 -12.60 24.04
C GLY A 587 15.94 -11.85 25.03
N PHE A 588 15.82 -10.52 24.96
CA PHE A 588 14.91 -9.75 25.81
C PHE A 588 13.53 -9.63 25.20
N PRO A 589 12.45 -9.86 25.94
CA PRO A 589 11.10 -9.94 25.39
C PRO A 589 10.50 -8.58 24.99
N LEU A 590 11.08 -7.46 25.47
CA LEU A 590 10.58 -6.11 25.27
C LEU A 590 11.40 -5.36 24.23
N LYS A 591 10.71 -4.80 23.23
CA LYS A 591 11.26 -3.91 22.21
C LYS A 591 10.35 -2.71 22.05
N GLY A 592 10.89 -1.57 21.64
CA GLY A 592 10.06 -0.40 21.47
C GLY A 592 10.70 0.71 20.66
N SER A 593 9.94 1.78 20.50
CA SER A 593 10.42 3.04 19.95
C SER A 593 9.68 4.21 20.57
N ILE A 594 10.39 5.32 20.74
CA ILE A 594 9.83 6.60 21.11
C ILE A 594 10.12 7.61 20.01
N THR A 595 9.11 8.36 19.62
CA THR A 595 9.21 9.41 18.59
C THR A 595 8.73 10.72 19.19
N GLY A 596 9.57 11.75 19.14
CA GLY A 596 9.22 13.12 19.48
C GLY A 596 9.31 14.01 18.24
N VAL A 597 8.33 14.86 18.01
CA VAL A 597 8.26 15.77 16.86
C VAL A 597 7.78 17.14 17.32
N TRP A 598 8.41 18.16 16.79
CA TRP A 598 7.94 19.53 16.80
C TRP A 598 7.53 19.94 15.41
N PHE A 599 6.38 20.62 15.26
CA PHE A 599 5.89 21.12 13.99
C PHE A 599 5.31 22.54 14.11
N ASP A 600 5.48 23.32 13.03
CA ASP A 600 4.90 24.65 12.90
C ASP A 600 4.54 24.87 11.42
N THR A 601 3.30 25.26 11.15
CA THR A 601 2.80 25.51 9.78
C THR A 601 1.85 26.68 9.79
N ASP A 602 1.95 27.54 8.78
CA ASP A 602 1.11 28.72 8.67
C ASP A 602 -0.38 28.37 8.50
N ASN A 603 -0.67 27.39 7.64
CA ASN A 603 -2.05 26.99 7.37
C ASN A 603 -2.12 25.51 6.87
N TYR A 604 -3.30 25.09 6.41
CA TYR A 604 -3.54 23.74 5.95
C TYR A 604 -2.83 23.39 4.63
N ASP A 605 -2.45 24.37 3.80
CA ASP A 605 -1.78 24.11 2.52
C ASP A 605 -0.33 23.68 2.72
N SER A 606 0.33 24.16 3.79
CA SER A 606 1.67 23.73 4.21
C SER A 606 1.67 22.62 5.25
N ARG A 607 0.55 21.88 5.40
CA ARG A 607 0.48 20.74 6.32
C ARG A 607 1.56 19.70 6.03
N ILE A 608 2.06 19.09 7.08
CA ILE A 608 3.14 18.13 7.05
C ILE A 608 2.59 16.74 7.39
N TYR A 609 3.14 15.74 6.76
CA TYR A 609 2.79 14.35 7.03
C TYR A 609 3.93 13.61 7.70
N LEU A 610 3.61 12.88 8.77
CA LEU A 610 4.56 12.06 9.49
C LEU A 610 4.10 10.61 9.52
N TYR A 611 4.97 9.73 9.05
CA TYR A 611 4.79 8.31 9.30
C TYR A 611 5.31 7.96 10.71
N GLU A 612 4.47 7.32 11.50
CA GLU A 612 4.82 6.77 12.80
C GLU A 612 4.76 5.24 12.78
N PRO A 613 5.77 4.55 13.32
CA PRO A 613 5.67 3.13 13.58
C PRO A 613 4.41 2.81 14.40
N GLY A 614 3.66 1.80 13.97
CA GLY A 614 2.42 1.35 14.61
C GLY A 614 2.49 -0.10 15.03
N VAL A 615 1.36 -0.63 15.51
CA VAL A 615 1.16 -2.07 15.68
C VAL A 615 1.09 -2.77 14.32
N LEU A 616 1.22 -4.09 14.24
CA LEU A 616 1.18 -4.82 12.96
C LEU A 616 -0.10 -4.54 12.18
N TYR A 617 0.02 -4.41 10.87
CA TYR A 617 -1.07 -4.07 9.93
C TYR A 617 -1.70 -2.68 10.14
N ALA A 618 -1.24 -1.90 11.13
CA ALA A 618 -1.68 -0.53 11.34
C ALA A 618 -0.73 0.44 10.65
N PHE A 619 -1.17 0.98 9.53
CA PHE A 619 -0.51 2.08 8.88
C PHE A 619 -0.96 3.40 9.49
N SER A 620 -0.05 4.19 10.00
CA SER A 620 -0.36 5.49 10.58
C SER A 620 0.47 6.58 9.93
N MET A 621 -0.19 7.45 9.17
CA MET A 621 0.40 8.68 8.67
C MET A 621 -0.43 9.85 9.14
N TYR A 622 0.11 10.59 10.09
CA TYR A 622 -0.56 11.74 10.67
C TYR A 622 -0.31 13.00 9.86
N SER A 623 -1.35 13.81 9.70
CA SER A 623 -1.27 15.14 9.08
C SER A 623 -1.30 16.20 10.17
N TYR A 624 -0.28 17.04 10.22
CA TYR A 624 -0.15 18.13 11.18
C TYR A 624 -0.25 19.48 10.47
N TYR A 625 -1.04 20.39 11.05
CA TYR A 625 -1.11 21.79 10.64
C TYR A 625 -1.34 22.67 11.88
N GLY A 626 -0.79 23.89 11.89
CA GLY A 626 -0.67 24.75 13.04
C GLY A 626 0.64 24.49 13.79
N LYS A 627 0.71 24.84 15.08
CA LYS A 627 1.92 24.76 15.89
C LYS A 627 1.73 23.82 17.06
N GLY A 628 2.68 22.92 17.26
CA GLY A 628 2.56 21.95 18.35
C GLY A 628 3.68 20.93 18.41
N SER A 629 3.48 19.95 19.29
CA SER A 629 4.38 18.82 19.48
C SER A 629 3.62 17.50 19.46
N ARG A 630 4.31 16.44 19.08
CA ARG A 630 3.81 15.07 19.07
C ARG A 630 4.80 14.16 19.78
N LEU A 631 4.28 13.30 20.66
CA LEU A 631 5.01 12.21 21.29
C LEU A 631 4.29 10.90 20.96
N ALA A 632 5.04 9.89 20.52
CA ALA A 632 4.52 8.56 20.27
C ALA A 632 5.43 7.49 20.88
N LEU A 633 4.84 6.56 21.61
CA LEU A 633 5.50 5.40 22.20
C LEU A 633 4.92 4.13 21.58
N ASN A 634 5.79 3.29 21.05
CA ASN A 634 5.41 1.97 20.54
C ASN A 634 6.16 0.89 21.32
N VAL A 635 5.45 -0.12 21.79
CA VAL A 635 5.99 -1.21 22.60
C VAL A 635 5.53 -2.54 22.01
N ASN A 636 6.46 -3.48 21.91
CA ASN A 636 6.22 -4.85 21.50
C ASN A 636 6.77 -5.78 22.58
N TYR A 637 5.89 -6.53 23.23
CA TYR A 637 6.21 -7.41 24.32
C TYR A 637 5.87 -8.87 23.97
N LYS A 638 6.87 -9.72 23.92
CA LYS A 638 6.73 -11.15 23.69
C LYS A 638 6.42 -11.85 25.02
N LEU A 639 5.12 -12.02 25.31
CA LEU A 639 4.66 -12.68 26.54
C LEU A 639 5.11 -14.13 26.63
N THR A 640 4.96 -14.87 25.52
CA THR A 640 5.37 -16.28 25.39
C THR A 640 5.91 -16.52 23.99
N ARG A 641 6.32 -17.75 23.66
CA ARG A 641 6.72 -18.12 22.30
C ARG A 641 5.59 -17.96 21.27
N TRP A 642 4.35 -18.02 21.72
CA TRP A 642 3.14 -18.00 20.89
C TRP A 642 2.26 -16.76 21.10
N MET A 643 2.57 -15.88 22.07
CA MET A 643 1.80 -14.66 22.35
C MET A 643 2.67 -13.40 22.29
N ILE A 644 2.23 -12.42 21.52
CA ILE A 644 2.87 -11.10 21.39
C ILE A 644 1.83 -10.03 21.66
N LEU A 645 2.11 -9.15 22.63
CA LEU A 645 1.34 -7.96 22.91
C LEU A 645 2.04 -6.75 22.28
N GLN A 646 1.27 -5.92 21.59
CA GLN A 646 1.77 -4.66 21.04
C GLN A 646 0.89 -3.52 21.51
N ALA A 647 1.52 -2.40 21.81
CA ALA A 647 0.84 -1.18 22.22
C ALA A 647 1.48 0.03 21.53
N LYS A 648 0.66 0.96 21.05
CA LYS A 648 1.10 2.28 20.60
C LYS A 648 0.26 3.34 21.28
N TRP A 649 0.92 4.20 22.03
CA TRP A 649 0.31 5.40 22.59
C TRP A 649 0.83 6.62 21.84
N GLY A 650 -0.07 7.56 21.54
CA GLY A 650 0.26 8.82 20.89
C GLY A 650 -0.40 10.00 21.55
N TRP A 651 0.34 11.10 21.73
CA TRP A 651 -0.13 12.35 22.28
C TRP A 651 0.34 13.53 21.44
N THR A 652 -0.61 14.38 21.02
CA THR A 652 -0.34 15.62 20.27
C THR A 652 -0.84 16.80 21.08
N HIS A 653 -0.01 17.81 21.27
CA HIS A 653 -0.34 19.05 21.92
C HIS A 653 -0.22 20.23 20.94
N TYR A 654 -1.28 21.03 20.79
CA TYR A 654 -1.29 22.21 19.95
C TYR A 654 -1.15 23.48 20.80
N LEU A 655 -0.35 24.44 20.33
CA LEU A 655 -0.06 25.70 21.04
C LEU A 655 -0.96 26.86 20.56
N ASN A 656 -1.48 26.79 19.35
CA ASN A 656 -2.14 27.90 18.66
C ASN A 656 -3.62 27.66 18.36
N ARG A 657 -4.27 26.72 19.06
CA ARG A 657 -5.70 26.43 18.88
C ARG A 657 -6.31 25.81 20.11
N ASP A 658 -7.61 26.04 20.31
CA ASP A 658 -8.41 25.46 21.39
C ASP A 658 -9.38 24.39 20.91
N LYS A 659 -9.31 24.04 19.60
CA LYS A 659 -10.10 22.98 18.96
C LYS A 659 -9.27 22.25 17.92
N ILE A 660 -9.42 20.92 17.85
CA ILE A 660 -8.73 20.04 16.92
C ILE A 660 -9.77 19.39 16.02
N GLY A 661 -9.55 19.43 14.70
CA GLY A 661 -10.51 18.88 13.73
C GLY A 661 -11.69 19.80 13.44
N SER A 662 -12.75 19.26 12.86
CA SER A 662 -13.97 19.99 12.53
C SER A 662 -15.17 19.06 12.42
N GLY A 663 -16.37 19.62 12.58
CA GLY A 663 -17.63 18.88 12.50
C GLY A 663 -17.72 17.80 13.55
N ARG A 664 -18.06 16.56 13.18
CA ARG A 664 -18.16 15.43 14.11
C ARG A 664 -16.81 14.92 14.64
N GLU A 665 -15.72 15.21 13.95
CA GLU A 665 -14.35 14.85 14.38
C GLU A 665 -13.71 15.95 15.26
N GLU A 666 -14.44 17.03 15.60
CA GLU A 666 -13.95 18.11 16.45
C GLU A 666 -13.73 17.61 17.89
N ILE A 667 -12.56 17.92 18.43
CA ILE A 667 -12.17 17.70 19.81
C ILE A 667 -12.01 19.08 20.44
N LEU A 668 -12.64 19.32 21.60
CA LEU A 668 -12.44 20.54 22.39
C LEU A 668 -11.13 20.43 23.17
N GLY A 669 -10.32 21.49 23.13
CA GLY A 669 -9.02 21.53 23.79
C GLY A 669 -7.84 21.44 22.81
N ARG A 670 -6.65 21.45 23.41
CA ARG A 670 -5.35 21.50 22.72
C ARG A 670 -4.69 20.13 22.56
N ASP A 671 -5.23 19.13 23.21
CA ASP A 671 -4.64 17.81 23.33
C ASP A 671 -5.43 16.78 22.54
N LYS A 672 -4.72 15.87 21.88
CA LYS A 672 -5.28 14.68 21.26
C LYS A 672 -4.42 13.48 21.63
N SER A 673 -5.03 12.46 22.20
CA SER A 673 -4.32 11.24 22.62
C SER A 673 -5.12 10.00 22.20
N ASP A 674 -4.39 8.97 21.80
CA ASP A 674 -4.95 7.68 21.39
C ASP A 674 -4.04 6.52 21.79
N LEU A 675 -4.64 5.36 22.01
CA LEU A 675 -3.96 4.11 22.33
C LEU A 675 -4.41 3.03 21.36
N GLN A 676 -3.47 2.33 20.75
CA GLN A 676 -3.71 1.11 19.98
C GLN A 676 -3.19 -0.08 20.78
N LEU A 677 -4.01 -1.08 20.99
CA LEU A 677 -3.66 -2.34 21.64
C LEU A 677 -3.86 -3.49 20.67
N GLN A 678 -2.90 -4.39 20.60
CA GLN A 678 -2.96 -5.54 19.71
C GLN A 678 -2.37 -6.77 20.37
N LEU A 679 -3.12 -7.87 20.34
CA LEU A 679 -2.69 -9.19 20.76
C LEU A 679 -2.54 -10.09 19.51
N LYS A 680 -1.40 -10.74 19.36
CA LYS A 680 -1.14 -11.74 18.35
C LYS A 680 -0.85 -13.07 19.00
N ILE A 681 -1.55 -14.11 18.57
CA ILE A 681 -1.40 -15.50 19.02
C ILE A 681 -0.99 -16.35 17.81
N LYS A 682 0.05 -17.17 17.96
CA LYS A 682 0.55 -18.09 16.91
C LYS A 682 0.56 -19.51 17.45
N TRP A 683 0.11 -20.50 16.68
CA TRP A 683 0.19 -21.94 17.05
C TRP A 683 0.33 -22.85 15.82
#